data_c742e8b4dd6280d1d6092b4274b7debd
#
_entry.id   c742e8b4dd6280d1d6092b4274b7debd
#
_cell.length_a   1.000
_cell.length_b   1.000
_cell.length_c   1.000
_cell.angle_alpha   90.00
_cell.angle_beta   90.00
_cell.angle_gamma   90.00
#
_symmetry.space_group_name_H-M   'P 1'
#
loop_
_entity.id
_entity.type
_entity.pdbx_description
1 polymer ?
#
loop_
_entity_poly.entity_id
_entity_poly.type
_entity_poly.pdbx_seq_one_letter_code
_entity_poly.pdbx_strand_id
1 'polypeptide(L)'
;MLINSSNAMAMDWVNNPEYGVDACLWIGGPGQYGLNAGAQILVGDVNPSGRLVDTYSVSSLSSAAIQNFGSYVYTNADEETGTVGGVTIDGVPGDKTKVRYAIHYLVESEGIYVGYKYYETRYEDAVMEQGNASGNAGIFASKGDSWVYGEEVAYPFGYGMSYTTFEQALESVTYDAATDSFTVLVKVTNTGNVAGKEVVQVYGQQPYTEFDRANAIEKASVQLVGFGKTNVLQPGESETVSVTVDRKELTVYDEHVNKTYILEAGDYYLSVGLDAHDAVNNILAAKGYAPIAQETPAAEGTEEAETATLTANGAAAMDAPGDAAKVYKFTVDSDDNATYSVSGTGYKITNQFGDADLNSYGEKLVTYLSRSDWQGTWPVSYASLTANDAIINGLQFNYTAEAPDETVITGSTETNYTLANLIGKDYDDPMWVDLLNQLTLTDLAELVGHSGYGTRAIDSIGLPATVAADGPQGIKATYAGNNSTVAYTSEPVMAATFNTEILYNVGLSMGEDALRSDNRVVGWYGPAMNIHRTPYSGRNFEYYSEDGFLSGKMAAQEVAAARSKGLVVYIKHFALNDFETYRQSVATFATEQAIREIYLKGFQYAVEEGGANAAMTSFNRIGTRWAGAHGGLCNEVLRKEWGFVGVTLTDAVMANRNWMDVSIGLEAGNDTWLSSGDWLVSKIEGWAAEDGKLLNNLRTSAKNFLYTYANSAAMNGMNETSHVVHTTSWVETDMLIARIVLIVLTALFGLAMLVSYFMDVKKKAASADRKTVSIVAAVIAVLAAIFYIIIDTAATTKMNFDAVVLVLLLVSAMCYFVAGVKKIGLLAAAGLACTLVAWFRYLVTEINFRMDDLVLIFGGTSTIGALGVPFILSFILMLLAAISGAVLMTGAMGSEKK
;
A
#
# COMPACT_ATOMS: atom_id res chain seq x y z
N MET A 1 29.41 11.57 8.79
CA MET A 1 28.02 11.47 9.34
C MET A 1 27.29 10.30 8.69
N LEU A 2 26.36 9.60 9.42
CA LEU A 2 25.51 8.58 8.85
C LEU A 2 24.05 9.08 8.85
N ILE A 3 23.35 8.99 7.72
CA ILE A 3 21.94 9.35 7.57
C ILE A 3 21.13 8.06 7.39
N ASN A 4 20.26 7.76 8.35
CA ASN A 4 19.38 6.58 8.31
C ASN A 4 17.91 6.92 8.03
N SER A 5 17.62 8.11 7.50
CA SER A 5 16.28 8.44 6.97
C SER A 5 16.10 7.78 5.62
N SER A 6 15.01 7.06 5.43
CA SER A 6 14.64 6.55 4.10
C SER A 6 13.96 7.61 3.23
N ASN A 7 13.44 8.68 3.85
CA ASN A 7 12.91 9.83 3.12
C ASN A 7 14.05 10.82 2.84
N ALA A 8 14.01 11.45 1.68
CA ALA A 8 14.86 12.60 1.39
C ALA A 8 14.66 13.69 2.45
N MET A 9 15.68 14.46 2.71
CA MET A 9 15.63 15.52 3.72
C MET A 9 16.36 16.76 3.23
N ALA A 10 16.09 17.91 3.82
CA ALA A 10 16.80 19.15 3.53
C ALA A 10 18.28 19.01 3.94
N MET A 11 19.20 19.33 3.02
CA MET A 11 20.63 19.06 3.16
C MET A 11 21.51 20.31 3.07
N ASP A 12 20.95 21.49 3.24
CA ASP A 12 21.65 22.78 3.23
C ASP A 12 22.80 22.86 4.25
N TRP A 13 22.63 22.16 5.37
CA TRP A 13 23.58 22.15 6.48
C TRP A 13 24.86 21.31 6.22
N VAL A 14 24.84 20.35 5.30
CA VAL A 14 26.00 19.45 5.04
C VAL A 14 27.21 20.23 4.52
N ASN A 15 26.95 21.17 3.62
CA ASN A 15 27.97 22.00 3.01
C ASN A 15 28.32 23.26 3.84
N ASN A 16 27.64 23.50 4.95
CA ASN A 16 27.90 24.64 5.81
C ASN A 16 29.18 24.40 6.65
N PRO A 17 30.27 25.19 6.45
CA PRO A 17 31.53 24.99 7.14
C PRO A 17 31.42 25.15 8.65
N GLU A 18 30.39 25.80 9.18
CA GLU A 18 30.18 25.97 10.61
C GLU A 18 29.90 24.64 11.31
N TYR A 19 29.33 23.66 10.60
CA TYR A 19 29.00 22.34 11.16
C TYR A 19 30.14 21.33 11.04
N GLY A 20 31.17 21.60 10.23
CA GLY A 20 32.39 20.79 10.11
C GLY A 20 32.10 19.35 9.70
N VAL A 21 31.22 19.13 8.75
CA VAL A 21 30.89 17.80 8.20
C VAL A 21 31.88 17.44 7.12
N ASP A 22 32.81 16.53 7.41
CA ASP A 22 33.85 16.10 6.46
C ASP A 22 33.34 15.11 5.44
N ALA A 23 32.38 14.26 5.81
CA ALA A 23 31.75 13.27 4.92
C ALA A 23 30.37 12.88 5.41
N CYS A 24 29.50 12.55 4.47
CA CYS A 24 28.14 12.09 4.73
C CYS A 24 27.86 10.79 3.96
N LEU A 25 27.39 9.77 4.67
CA LEU A 25 26.96 8.51 4.08
C LEU A 25 25.47 8.30 4.37
N TRP A 26 24.66 8.27 3.33
CA TRP A 26 23.28 7.87 3.43
C TRP A 26 23.19 6.33 3.44
N ILE A 27 22.54 5.76 4.45
CA ILE A 27 22.33 4.32 4.64
C ILE A 27 20.85 3.93 4.64
N GLY A 28 19.94 4.90 4.63
CA GLY A 28 18.49 4.70 4.67
C GLY A 28 18.05 3.70 5.73
N GLY A 29 17.14 2.82 5.39
CA GLY A 29 16.74 1.68 6.21
C GLY A 29 17.62 0.46 5.94
N PRO A 30 18.70 0.22 6.71
CA PRO A 30 19.75 -0.76 6.34
C PRO A 30 19.35 -2.23 6.58
N GLY A 31 18.11 -2.48 7.06
CA GLY A 31 17.66 -3.84 7.38
C GLY A 31 18.41 -4.47 8.55
N GLN A 32 18.32 -5.78 8.66
CA GLN A 32 18.86 -6.51 9.82
C GLN A 32 20.39 -6.56 9.87
N TYR A 33 21.05 -6.59 8.70
CA TYR A 33 22.50 -6.79 8.60
C TYR A 33 23.26 -5.68 7.88
N GLY A 34 22.56 -4.70 7.29
CA GLY A 34 23.19 -3.66 6.44
C GLY A 34 24.17 -2.74 7.17
N LEU A 35 24.06 -2.59 8.49
CA LEU A 35 25.06 -1.84 9.27
C LEU A 35 26.48 -2.44 9.17
N ASN A 36 26.61 -3.75 8.91
CA ASN A 36 27.91 -4.36 8.66
C ASN A 36 28.55 -3.81 7.38
N ALA A 37 27.76 -3.64 6.31
CA ALA A 37 28.25 -3.02 5.07
C ALA A 37 28.61 -1.54 5.29
N GLY A 38 27.79 -0.80 6.05
CA GLY A 38 28.10 0.57 6.45
C GLY A 38 29.46 0.69 7.19
N ALA A 39 29.73 -0.22 8.11
CA ALA A 39 31.03 -0.27 8.82
C ALA A 39 32.19 -0.56 7.85
N GLN A 40 32.04 -1.49 6.91
CA GLN A 40 33.05 -1.80 5.89
C GLN A 40 33.33 -0.62 4.95
N ILE A 41 32.31 0.17 4.61
CA ILE A 41 32.48 1.41 3.84
C ILE A 41 33.30 2.41 4.67
N LEU A 42 32.94 2.63 5.94
CA LEU A 42 33.61 3.61 6.80
C LEU A 42 35.10 3.31 7.04
N VAL A 43 35.50 2.04 7.05
CA VAL A 43 36.93 1.66 7.21
C VAL A 43 37.65 1.47 5.87
N GLY A 44 36.94 1.65 4.74
CA GLY A 44 37.50 1.57 3.40
C GLY A 44 37.67 0.15 2.84
N ASP A 45 37.09 -0.86 3.49
CA ASP A 45 37.13 -2.26 2.99
C ASP A 45 36.23 -2.42 1.76
N VAL A 46 35.18 -1.60 1.65
CA VAL A 46 34.23 -1.57 0.52
C VAL A 46 34.13 -0.14 -0.02
N ASN A 47 34.28 -0.01 -1.33
CA ASN A 47 34.08 1.25 -2.03
C ASN A 47 32.59 1.40 -2.40
N PRO A 48 31.88 2.46 -1.91
CA PRO A 48 30.48 2.67 -2.23
C PRO A 48 30.28 3.00 -3.71
N SER A 49 29.18 2.54 -4.28
CA SER A 49 28.77 2.79 -5.65
C SER A 49 27.27 3.07 -5.80
N GLY A 50 26.59 3.40 -4.72
CA GLY A 50 25.19 3.80 -4.70
C GLY A 50 24.97 5.18 -5.30
N ARG A 51 23.76 5.44 -5.78
CA ARG A 51 23.30 6.73 -6.30
C ARG A 51 21.99 7.10 -5.63
N LEU A 52 21.77 8.40 -5.39
CA LEU A 52 20.52 8.90 -4.82
C LEU A 52 19.34 8.57 -5.76
N VAL A 53 18.26 8.17 -5.15
CA VAL A 53 17.00 7.81 -5.84
C VAL A 53 15.96 8.93 -5.76
N ASP A 54 16.30 9.98 -5.05
CA ASP A 54 15.50 11.19 -4.86
C ASP A 54 16.39 12.42 -4.97
N THR A 55 15.83 13.54 -5.36
CA THR A 55 16.47 14.85 -5.24
C THR A 55 16.52 15.28 -3.78
N TYR A 56 17.68 15.62 -3.29
CA TYR A 56 17.87 16.18 -1.95
C TYR A 56 17.92 17.69 -2.05
N SER A 57 16.88 18.34 -1.59
CA SER A 57 16.73 19.80 -1.67
C SER A 57 17.43 20.52 -0.53
N VAL A 58 17.73 21.79 -0.75
CA VAL A 58 18.15 22.75 0.28
C VAL A 58 17.02 22.96 1.29
N SER A 59 15.80 23.06 0.80
CA SER A 59 14.59 23.16 1.62
C SER A 59 13.54 22.18 1.14
N SER A 60 13.05 21.31 2.03
CA SER A 60 11.96 20.37 1.73
C SER A 60 10.65 21.05 1.29
N LEU A 61 10.55 22.39 1.38
CA LEU A 61 9.41 23.17 0.95
C LEU A 61 9.58 23.79 -0.45
N SER A 62 10.64 23.46 -1.17
CA SER A 62 10.95 24.10 -2.46
C SER A 62 10.18 23.50 -3.64
N SER A 63 9.84 22.23 -3.61
CA SER A 63 9.19 21.57 -4.74
C SER A 63 7.78 22.10 -4.99
N ALA A 64 7.33 22.02 -6.24
CA ALA A 64 5.94 22.34 -6.61
C ALA A 64 4.93 21.41 -5.91
N ALA A 65 5.26 20.13 -5.78
CA ALA A 65 4.40 19.11 -5.16
C ALA A 65 4.06 19.40 -3.70
N ILE A 66 4.98 20.03 -2.93
CA ILE A 66 4.74 20.33 -1.51
C ILE A 66 3.66 21.40 -1.30
N GLN A 67 3.40 22.25 -2.30
CA GLN A 67 2.46 23.36 -2.17
C GLN A 67 1.05 22.87 -1.88
N ASN A 68 0.69 21.70 -2.36
CA ASN A 68 -0.58 21.03 -2.10
C ASN A 68 -0.41 19.66 -1.43
N PHE A 69 0.68 19.48 -0.68
CA PHE A 69 0.86 18.31 0.16
C PHE A 69 0.10 18.47 1.47
N GLY A 70 -1.21 18.27 1.42
CA GLY A 70 -2.09 18.36 2.59
C GLY A 70 -3.46 17.82 2.25
N SER A 71 -4.05 17.07 3.18
CA SER A 71 -5.44 16.64 3.04
C SER A 71 -6.35 17.80 3.42
N TYR A 72 -7.00 18.36 2.45
CA TYR A 72 -7.98 19.44 2.64
C TYR A 72 -9.39 18.89 2.86
N VAL A 73 -10.24 19.66 3.52
CA VAL A 73 -11.65 19.35 3.73
C VAL A 73 -12.48 20.26 2.84
N TYR A 74 -13.48 19.70 2.14
CA TYR A 74 -14.40 20.54 1.36
C TYR A 74 -15.08 21.58 2.24
N THR A 75 -15.16 22.85 1.82
CA THR A 75 -15.70 23.94 2.64
C THR A 75 -17.18 23.76 3.01
N ASN A 76 -17.91 22.95 2.28
CA ASN A 76 -19.32 22.57 2.55
C ASN A 76 -19.44 21.17 3.15
N ALA A 77 -18.36 20.62 3.68
CA ALA A 77 -18.41 19.37 4.44
C ALA A 77 -18.75 19.64 5.90
N ASP A 78 -19.43 18.68 6.52
CA ASP A 78 -19.67 18.61 7.95
C ASP A 78 -18.90 17.42 8.53
N GLU A 79 -17.85 17.70 9.27
CA GLU A 79 -17.00 16.69 9.90
C GLU A 79 -17.72 15.86 10.98
N GLU A 80 -18.78 16.40 11.60
CA GLU A 80 -19.54 15.69 12.62
C GLU A 80 -20.46 14.62 12.00
N THR A 81 -21.08 14.94 10.88
CA THR A 81 -22.02 14.05 10.18
C THR A 81 -21.37 13.29 9.04
N GLY A 82 -20.18 13.77 8.54
CA GLY A 82 -19.49 13.23 7.38
C GLY A 82 -20.26 13.43 6.09
N THR A 83 -20.96 14.55 6.00
CA THR A 83 -21.66 14.93 4.78
C THR A 83 -20.86 15.95 3.99
N VAL A 84 -21.05 15.96 2.68
CA VAL A 84 -20.56 17.00 1.78
C VAL A 84 -21.78 17.60 1.08
N GLY A 85 -21.97 18.92 1.23
CA GLY A 85 -23.17 19.58 0.72
C GLY A 85 -24.48 19.03 1.29
N GLY A 86 -24.45 18.46 2.50
CA GLY A 86 -25.62 17.81 3.14
C GLY A 86 -25.88 16.37 2.67
N VAL A 87 -25.05 15.83 1.77
CA VAL A 87 -25.17 14.44 1.28
C VAL A 87 -24.18 13.55 2.03
N THR A 88 -24.64 12.41 2.55
CA THR A 88 -23.79 11.43 3.21
C THR A 88 -22.95 10.71 2.16
N ILE A 89 -21.61 10.78 2.30
CA ILE A 89 -20.66 10.08 1.45
C ILE A 89 -20.11 8.88 2.23
N ASP A 90 -20.06 7.70 1.61
CA ASP A 90 -19.49 6.46 2.18
C ASP A 90 -19.98 6.11 3.60
N GLY A 91 -21.09 6.67 4.04
CA GLY A 91 -21.48 6.63 5.45
C GLY A 91 -22.67 5.75 5.75
N VAL A 92 -22.65 5.14 6.91
CA VAL A 92 -23.87 4.75 7.61
C VAL A 92 -24.36 5.99 8.36
N PRO A 93 -25.57 6.51 8.09
CA PRO A 93 -26.07 7.68 8.79
C PRO A 93 -25.97 7.50 10.33
N GLY A 94 -25.37 8.50 11.00
CA GLY A 94 -25.26 8.52 12.45
C GLY A 94 -24.00 7.87 13.04
N ASP A 95 -23.10 7.30 12.25
CA ASP A 95 -21.82 6.77 12.75
C ASP A 95 -20.66 7.75 12.49
N LYS A 96 -20.40 8.61 13.46
CA LYS A 96 -19.35 9.64 13.41
C LYS A 96 -17.93 9.10 13.18
N THR A 97 -17.69 7.79 13.38
CA THR A 97 -16.36 7.20 13.24
C THR A 97 -16.10 6.70 11.83
N LYS A 98 -17.13 6.51 11.03
CA LYS A 98 -17.05 5.89 9.69
C LYS A 98 -16.96 6.86 8.54
N VAL A 99 -17.35 8.12 8.75
CA VAL A 99 -17.55 9.11 7.69
C VAL A 99 -16.41 10.11 7.60
N ARG A 100 -15.45 10.04 8.51
CA ARG A 100 -14.42 11.06 8.73
C ARG A 100 -13.46 11.24 7.56
N TYR A 101 -13.37 10.30 6.64
CA TYR A 101 -12.32 10.27 5.62
C TYR A 101 -12.80 10.71 4.23
N ALA A 102 -14.04 10.44 3.89
CA ALA A 102 -14.63 10.75 2.58
C ALA A 102 -14.83 12.24 2.27
N ILE A 103 -14.63 13.10 3.26
CA ILE A 103 -14.75 14.56 3.12
C ILE A 103 -13.43 15.23 2.72
N HIS A 104 -12.35 14.45 2.65
CA HIS A 104 -11.00 14.94 2.36
C HIS A 104 -10.68 14.85 0.87
N TYR A 105 -9.87 15.79 0.39
CA TYR A 105 -9.34 15.78 -0.96
C TYR A 105 -7.89 16.23 -1.01
N LEU A 106 -7.22 15.91 -2.11
CA LEU A 106 -5.86 16.28 -2.47
C LEU A 106 -5.86 16.74 -3.92
N VAL A 107 -5.07 17.77 -4.26
CA VAL A 107 -4.91 18.26 -5.63
C VAL A 107 -3.43 18.21 -6.01
N GLU A 108 -3.08 17.37 -6.96
CA GLU A 108 -1.71 17.19 -7.48
C GLU A 108 -1.51 18.16 -8.67
N SER A 109 -1.51 19.45 -8.33
CA SER A 109 -1.47 20.53 -9.32
C SER A 109 -0.11 20.74 -9.98
N GLU A 110 0.94 20.06 -9.52
CA GLU A 110 2.25 20.05 -10.14
C GLU A 110 2.32 19.23 -11.43
N GLY A 111 1.29 18.38 -11.70
CA GLY A 111 1.27 17.54 -12.87
C GLY A 111 2.46 16.56 -12.91
N ILE A 112 3.22 16.53 -14.02
CA ILE A 112 4.38 15.66 -14.17
C ILE A 112 5.64 16.12 -13.42
N TYR A 113 5.61 17.34 -12.84
CA TYR A 113 6.79 17.99 -12.26
C TYR A 113 7.03 17.55 -10.82
N VAL A 114 7.34 16.26 -10.64
CA VAL A 114 7.69 15.61 -9.38
C VAL A 114 9.21 15.38 -9.34
N GLY A 115 9.83 15.63 -8.18
CA GLY A 115 11.25 15.37 -7.99
C GLY A 115 12.15 16.11 -8.99
N TYR A 116 13.18 15.43 -9.51
CA TYR A 116 14.14 16.02 -10.45
C TYR A 116 13.48 16.55 -11.73
N LYS A 117 12.33 15.98 -12.16
CA LYS A 117 11.60 16.48 -13.34
C LYS A 117 11.16 17.93 -13.16
N TYR A 118 10.87 18.37 -11.94
CA TYR A 118 10.64 19.78 -11.64
C TYR A 118 11.93 20.61 -11.69
N TYR A 119 12.92 20.24 -10.88
CA TYR A 119 14.11 21.05 -10.70
C TYR A 119 14.92 21.22 -11.99
N GLU A 120 15.16 20.13 -12.69
CA GLU A 120 15.96 20.14 -13.92
C GLU A 120 15.25 20.82 -15.08
N THR A 121 13.91 20.69 -15.17
CA THR A 121 13.16 21.37 -16.23
C THR A 121 13.14 22.88 -16.01
N ARG A 122 12.91 23.31 -14.78
CA ARG A 122 12.95 24.73 -14.46
C ARG A 122 14.34 25.32 -14.67
N TYR A 123 15.39 24.55 -14.37
CA TYR A 123 16.77 24.95 -14.63
C TYR A 123 17.05 25.13 -16.12
N GLU A 124 16.70 24.16 -16.95
CA GLU A 124 16.86 24.29 -18.40
C GLU A 124 16.13 25.52 -18.93
N ASP A 125 14.86 25.69 -18.56
CA ASP A 125 14.04 26.82 -19.01
C ASP A 125 14.61 28.16 -18.52
N ALA A 126 15.19 28.22 -17.32
CA ALA A 126 15.85 29.42 -16.82
C ALA A 126 17.12 29.77 -17.63
N VAL A 127 17.96 28.77 -17.95
CA VAL A 127 19.15 28.95 -18.79
C VAL A 127 18.76 29.36 -20.22
N MET A 128 17.67 28.81 -20.75
CA MET A 128 17.17 29.13 -22.10
C MET A 128 16.28 30.39 -22.13
N GLU A 129 16.07 31.08 -21.02
CA GLU A 129 15.22 32.28 -20.87
C GLU A 129 13.77 32.02 -21.31
N GLN A 130 13.22 30.84 -20.98
CA GLN A 130 11.87 30.42 -21.35
C GLN A 130 10.91 30.35 -20.16
N GLY A 131 9.62 30.46 -20.44
CA GLY A 131 8.53 30.14 -19.51
C GLY A 131 8.55 30.92 -18.19
N ASN A 132 9.19 32.10 -18.12
CA ASN A 132 9.38 32.88 -16.90
C ASN A 132 10.06 32.07 -15.76
N ALA A 133 10.88 31.08 -16.11
CA ALA A 133 11.45 30.11 -15.16
C ALA A 133 12.38 30.74 -14.12
N SER A 134 13.12 31.79 -14.49
CA SER A 134 13.99 32.57 -13.58
C SER A 134 13.21 33.49 -12.66
N GLY A 135 11.88 33.52 -12.73
CA GLY A 135 11.05 34.34 -11.85
C GLY A 135 11.02 33.84 -10.41
N ASN A 136 10.49 34.66 -9.50
CA ASN A 136 10.50 34.44 -8.05
C ASN A 136 9.34 33.56 -7.53
N ALA A 137 8.79 32.65 -8.34
CA ALA A 137 7.78 31.69 -7.87
C ALA A 137 8.37 30.70 -6.84
N GLY A 138 7.52 30.09 -6.03
CA GLY A 138 7.96 29.15 -5.00
C GLY A 138 8.51 29.80 -3.75
N ILE A 139 9.54 29.22 -3.15
CA ILE A 139 10.14 29.72 -1.91
C ILE A 139 10.77 31.11 -2.03
N PHE A 140 11.07 31.52 -3.24
CA PHE A 140 11.64 32.85 -3.53
C PHE A 140 10.58 33.98 -3.58
N ALA A 141 9.31 33.65 -3.71
CA ALA A 141 8.24 34.64 -3.82
C ALA A 141 8.22 35.69 -2.69
N SER A 142 8.53 35.25 -1.46
CA SER A 142 8.58 36.16 -0.29
C SER A 142 9.86 36.98 -0.20
N LYS A 143 10.93 36.55 -0.87
CA LYS A 143 12.23 37.24 -0.89
C LYS A 143 12.33 38.26 -2.02
N GLY A 144 11.54 38.10 -3.09
CA GLY A 144 11.63 38.89 -4.29
C GLY A 144 12.87 38.60 -5.13
N ASP A 145 13.55 37.49 -4.88
CA ASP A 145 14.76 37.08 -5.57
C ASP A 145 14.42 36.36 -6.87
N SER A 146 15.37 36.25 -7.78
CA SER A 146 15.27 35.37 -8.94
C SER A 146 15.55 33.92 -8.51
N TRP A 147 14.94 33.00 -9.20
CA TRP A 147 15.16 31.56 -8.95
C TRP A 147 16.58 31.15 -9.36
N VAL A 148 17.24 30.34 -8.51
CA VAL A 148 18.59 29.80 -8.73
C VAL A 148 18.60 28.33 -8.32
N TYR A 149 19.03 27.45 -9.22
CA TYR A 149 19.04 25.99 -8.99
C TYR A 149 19.77 25.59 -7.70
N GLY A 150 21.00 26.06 -7.51
CA GLY A 150 21.82 25.69 -6.32
C GLY A 150 21.29 26.21 -4.99
N GLU A 151 20.28 27.11 -4.98
CA GLU A 151 19.57 27.52 -3.76
C GLU A 151 18.38 26.60 -3.43
N GLU A 152 17.96 25.74 -4.35
CA GLU A 152 16.87 24.76 -4.13
C GLU A 152 17.38 23.32 -4.05
N VAL A 153 18.40 22.93 -4.80
CA VAL A 153 18.94 21.57 -4.87
C VAL A 153 20.30 21.49 -4.22
N ALA A 154 20.42 20.62 -3.21
CA ALA A 154 21.69 20.29 -2.56
C ALA A 154 22.42 19.13 -3.28
N TYR A 155 21.67 18.10 -3.66
CA TYR A 155 22.17 16.95 -4.42
C TYR A 155 21.10 16.48 -5.39
N PRO A 156 21.40 16.37 -6.70
CA PRO A 156 20.44 15.95 -7.72
C PRO A 156 20.13 14.45 -7.62
N PHE A 157 19.03 14.04 -8.27
CA PHE A 157 18.72 12.64 -8.51
C PHE A 157 19.86 11.96 -9.29
N GLY A 158 20.24 10.77 -8.87
CA GLY A 158 21.32 10.01 -9.49
C GLY A 158 22.72 10.35 -8.98
N TYR A 159 22.86 11.37 -8.13
CA TYR A 159 24.13 11.78 -7.56
C TYR A 159 24.71 10.72 -6.60
N GLY A 160 26.05 10.59 -6.60
CA GLY A 160 26.74 9.76 -5.62
C GLY A 160 28.25 9.82 -5.79
N MET A 161 28.98 9.59 -4.71
CA MET A 161 30.44 9.62 -4.67
C MET A 161 31.01 8.21 -4.48
N SER A 162 32.27 8.05 -4.87
CA SER A 162 33.08 6.83 -4.71
C SER A 162 34.44 7.20 -4.10
N TYR A 163 35.15 6.21 -3.54
CA TYR A 163 36.55 6.40 -3.11
C TYR A 163 37.54 6.41 -4.29
N THR A 164 37.04 6.26 -5.52
CA THR A 164 37.83 6.37 -6.76
C THR A 164 37.09 7.29 -7.73
N THR A 165 37.73 7.63 -8.83
CA THR A 165 37.15 8.44 -9.89
C THR A 165 36.96 7.61 -11.14
N PHE A 166 35.91 7.93 -11.90
CA PHE A 166 35.61 7.29 -13.17
C PHE A 166 35.46 8.33 -14.27
N GLU A 167 35.85 7.95 -15.48
CA GLU A 167 35.55 8.66 -16.71
C GLU A 167 34.53 7.86 -17.52
N GLN A 168 33.46 8.51 -17.97
CA GLN A 168 32.43 7.92 -18.83
C GLN A 168 32.49 8.59 -20.21
N ALA A 169 32.65 7.79 -21.27
CA ALA A 169 32.66 8.26 -22.65
C ALA A 169 31.57 7.54 -23.45
N LEU A 170 30.72 8.29 -24.13
CA LEU A 170 29.75 7.75 -25.08
C LEU A 170 30.49 7.25 -26.32
N GLU A 171 30.53 5.93 -26.52
CA GLU A 171 31.20 5.34 -27.67
C GLU A 171 30.34 5.30 -28.93
N SER A 172 29.08 4.89 -28.79
CA SER A 172 28.11 4.85 -29.88
C SER A 172 26.67 4.74 -29.40
N VAL A 173 25.77 5.17 -30.26
CA VAL A 173 24.33 4.91 -30.16
C VAL A 173 23.86 4.31 -31.48
N THR A 174 23.16 3.18 -31.40
CA THR A 174 22.60 2.51 -32.61
C THR A 174 21.12 2.25 -32.39
N TYR A 175 20.31 2.55 -33.39
CA TYR A 175 18.87 2.28 -33.35
C TYR A 175 18.57 0.98 -34.12
N ASP A 176 17.80 0.11 -33.50
CA ASP A 176 17.25 -1.10 -34.10
C ASP A 176 15.72 -0.94 -34.29
N ALA A 177 15.34 -0.84 -35.59
CA ALA A 177 13.92 -0.70 -35.94
C ALA A 177 13.09 -1.99 -35.72
N ALA A 178 13.74 -3.16 -35.55
CA ALA A 178 13.01 -4.40 -35.28
C ALA A 178 12.54 -4.50 -33.83
N THR A 179 13.30 -3.93 -32.91
CA THR A 179 12.97 -3.88 -31.46
C THR A 179 12.49 -2.51 -31.03
N ASP A 180 12.48 -1.52 -31.92
CA ASP A 180 12.16 -0.11 -31.65
C ASP A 180 12.95 0.44 -30.45
N SER A 181 14.25 0.17 -30.41
CA SER A 181 15.11 0.54 -29.27
C SER A 181 16.47 1.05 -29.73
N PHE A 182 17.09 1.85 -28.87
CA PHE A 182 18.48 2.29 -28.99
C PHE A 182 19.37 1.42 -28.12
N THR A 183 20.55 1.06 -28.65
CA THR A 183 21.65 0.53 -27.85
C THR A 183 22.69 1.62 -27.66
N VAL A 184 22.89 2.04 -26.40
CA VAL A 184 23.85 3.06 -26.00
C VAL A 184 25.06 2.36 -25.40
N LEU A 185 26.24 2.50 -26.02
CA LEU A 185 27.49 1.95 -25.52
C LEU A 185 28.31 3.04 -24.83
N VAL A 186 28.61 2.82 -23.55
CA VAL A 186 29.36 3.77 -22.72
C VAL A 186 30.60 3.09 -22.18
N LYS A 187 31.78 3.60 -22.55
CA LYS A 187 33.04 3.15 -21.97
C LYS A 187 33.25 3.84 -20.62
N VAL A 188 33.42 3.04 -19.59
CA VAL A 188 33.74 3.49 -18.23
C VAL A 188 35.16 3.10 -17.90
N THR A 189 35.97 4.05 -17.48
CA THR A 189 37.36 3.83 -17.07
C THR A 189 37.55 4.26 -15.60
N ASN A 190 38.11 3.39 -14.77
CA ASN A 190 38.53 3.77 -13.42
C ASN A 190 39.81 4.58 -13.51
N THR A 191 39.71 5.88 -13.33
CA THR A 191 40.85 6.83 -13.41
C THR A 191 41.50 7.12 -12.06
N GLY A 192 40.91 6.59 -10.97
CA GLY A 192 41.45 6.77 -9.63
C GLY A 192 42.38 5.62 -9.18
N ASN A 193 42.55 5.51 -7.86
CA ASN A 193 43.54 4.61 -7.27
C ASN A 193 42.94 3.43 -6.48
N VAL A 194 41.63 3.33 -6.40
CA VAL A 194 40.92 2.29 -5.65
C VAL A 194 39.98 1.53 -6.60
N ALA A 195 39.86 0.21 -6.44
CA ALA A 195 38.93 -0.57 -7.19
C ALA A 195 37.47 -0.18 -6.86
N GLY A 196 36.61 -0.13 -7.86
CA GLY A 196 35.21 0.26 -7.66
C GLY A 196 34.29 -0.08 -8.81
N LYS A 197 33.00 0.13 -8.61
CA LYS A 197 31.93 0.03 -9.62
C LYS A 197 31.38 1.41 -9.94
N GLU A 198 30.90 1.58 -11.14
CA GLU A 198 30.27 2.82 -11.61
C GLU A 198 28.89 2.54 -12.17
N VAL A 199 27.99 3.51 -12.02
CA VAL A 199 26.64 3.51 -12.62
C VAL A 199 26.66 4.36 -13.87
N VAL A 200 26.18 3.80 -14.98
CA VAL A 200 25.89 4.54 -16.21
C VAL A 200 24.39 4.88 -16.19
N GLN A 201 24.09 6.16 -16.37
CA GLN A 201 22.72 6.67 -16.42
C GLN A 201 22.50 7.33 -17.79
N VAL A 202 21.42 6.95 -18.48
CA VAL A 202 21.03 7.54 -19.77
C VAL A 202 19.71 8.26 -19.58
N TYR A 203 19.73 9.54 -19.92
CA TYR A 203 18.57 10.44 -19.82
C TYR A 203 18.09 10.82 -21.21
N GLY A 204 16.77 10.83 -21.40
CA GLY A 204 16.11 11.25 -22.62
C GLY A 204 15.52 12.64 -22.50
N GLN A 205 15.62 13.42 -23.58
CA GLN A 205 14.89 14.69 -23.76
C GLN A 205 14.06 14.64 -25.00
N GLN A 206 12.82 15.09 -24.90
CA GLN A 206 11.86 15.24 -25.99
C GLN A 206 11.78 16.71 -26.44
N PRO A 207 11.35 17.00 -27.69
CA PRO A 207 11.05 18.36 -28.11
C PRO A 207 9.85 18.91 -27.34
N TYR A 208 9.91 20.16 -26.90
CA TYR A 208 8.76 20.90 -26.33
C TYR A 208 8.28 21.93 -27.34
N THR A 209 7.18 21.61 -28.01
CA THR A 209 6.72 22.26 -29.24
C THR A 209 5.64 23.33 -29.01
N GLU A 210 5.24 24.03 -30.06
CA GLU A 210 4.07 24.91 -30.01
C GLU A 210 2.76 24.10 -29.87
N PHE A 211 2.74 22.84 -30.36
CA PHE A 211 1.60 21.96 -30.16
C PHE A 211 1.42 21.61 -28.67
N ASP A 212 2.51 21.32 -27.98
CA ASP A 212 2.51 21.05 -26.53
C ASP A 212 1.95 22.25 -25.76
N ARG A 213 2.50 23.44 -26.02
CA ARG A 213 2.05 24.68 -25.34
C ARG A 213 0.58 24.99 -25.58
N ALA A 214 0.11 24.76 -26.81
CA ALA A 214 -1.27 25.04 -27.21
C ALA A 214 -2.27 24.04 -26.60
N ASN A 215 -1.81 22.82 -26.27
CA ASN A 215 -2.64 21.73 -25.79
C ASN A 215 -2.33 21.30 -24.36
N ALA A 216 -1.55 22.09 -23.60
CA ALA A 216 -1.17 21.81 -22.21
C ALA A 216 -0.54 20.42 -22.01
N ILE A 217 0.28 19.97 -22.97
CA ILE A 217 1.08 18.77 -22.85
C ILE A 217 2.40 19.16 -22.20
N GLU A 218 2.75 18.54 -21.10
CA GLU A 218 3.95 18.90 -20.36
C GLU A 218 5.07 17.86 -20.59
N LYS A 219 6.32 18.30 -20.65
CA LYS A 219 7.49 17.46 -20.85
C LYS A 219 8.64 17.90 -19.97
N ALA A 220 9.25 16.96 -19.27
CA ALA A 220 10.46 17.24 -18.50
C ALA A 220 11.65 17.50 -19.43
N SER A 221 12.60 18.30 -18.97
CA SER A 221 13.86 18.54 -19.69
C SER A 221 14.69 17.26 -19.82
N VAL A 222 14.66 16.43 -18.80
CA VAL A 222 15.27 15.11 -18.81
C VAL A 222 14.41 14.12 -18.03
N GLN A 223 14.46 12.85 -18.47
CA GLN A 223 13.92 11.72 -17.75
C GLN A 223 14.86 10.52 -17.90
N LEU A 224 15.04 9.76 -16.83
CA LEU A 224 15.82 8.53 -16.86
C LEU A 224 15.15 7.52 -17.82
N VAL A 225 15.87 7.06 -18.83
CA VAL A 225 15.36 6.12 -19.84
C VAL A 225 16.19 4.84 -19.95
N GLY A 226 17.30 4.78 -19.22
CA GLY A 226 18.14 3.60 -19.17
C GLY A 226 19.25 3.73 -18.14
N PHE A 227 19.69 2.62 -17.59
CA PHE A 227 20.85 2.57 -16.71
C PHE A 227 21.55 1.21 -16.78
N GLY A 228 22.80 1.20 -16.34
CA GLY A 228 23.60 -0.01 -16.23
C GLY A 228 24.71 0.17 -15.19
N LYS A 229 25.37 -0.92 -14.81
CA LYS A 229 26.42 -0.89 -13.80
C LYS A 229 27.62 -1.74 -14.21
N THR A 230 28.82 -1.23 -14.02
CA THR A 230 30.05 -1.97 -14.31
C THR A 230 30.27 -3.13 -13.34
N ASN A 231 31.12 -4.06 -13.73
CA ASN A 231 31.82 -4.91 -12.79
C ASN A 231 32.78 -4.09 -11.91
N VAL A 232 33.49 -4.74 -10.97
CA VAL A 232 34.54 -4.06 -10.21
C VAL A 232 35.72 -3.78 -11.16
N LEU A 233 36.01 -2.50 -11.39
CA LEU A 233 37.13 -2.05 -12.21
C LEU A 233 38.33 -1.74 -11.32
N GLN A 234 39.51 -2.34 -11.62
CA GLN A 234 40.77 -2.01 -11.00
C GLN A 234 41.24 -0.62 -11.49
N PRO A 235 42.13 0.07 -10.77
CA PRO A 235 42.75 1.31 -11.25
C PRO A 235 43.31 1.19 -12.68
N GLY A 236 42.84 2.05 -13.59
CA GLY A 236 43.20 2.04 -15.00
C GLY A 236 42.43 1.03 -15.87
N GLU A 237 41.56 0.19 -15.30
CA GLU A 237 40.73 -0.76 -16.04
C GLU A 237 39.51 -0.05 -16.66
N SER A 238 39.06 -0.56 -17.80
CA SER A 238 37.88 -0.05 -18.52
C SER A 238 36.91 -1.18 -18.85
N GLU A 239 35.62 -0.84 -18.88
CA GLU A 239 34.54 -1.71 -19.35
C GLU A 239 33.57 -0.90 -20.19
N THR A 240 33.03 -1.51 -21.27
CA THR A 240 31.95 -0.90 -22.01
C THR A 240 30.62 -1.44 -21.54
N VAL A 241 29.79 -0.57 -20.94
CA VAL A 241 28.42 -0.87 -20.50
C VAL A 241 27.47 -0.64 -21.65
N SER A 242 26.60 -1.61 -21.91
CA SER A 242 25.53 -1.52 -22.91
C SER A 242 24.22 -1.22 -22.22
N VAL A 243 23.58 -0.11 -22.57
CA VAL A 243 22.27 0.30 -22.06
C VAL A 243 21.26 0.29 -23.21
N THR A 244 20.16 -0.42 -23.03
CA THR A 244 19.03 -0.40 -23.97
C THR A 244 18.06 0.70 -23.55
N VAL A 245 17.65 1.51 -24.54
CA VAL A 245 16.62 2.55 -24.37
C VAL A 245 15.50 2.26 -25.34
N ASP A 246 14.35 1.86 -24.83
CA ASP A 246 13.16 1.66 -25.65
C ASP A 246 12.63 3.01 -26.14
N ARG A 247 12.32 3.14 -27.44
CA ARG A 247 11.86 4.41 -28.01
C ARG A 247 10.52 4.85 -27.45
N LYS A 248 9.69 3.92 -26.94
CA LYS A 248 8.46 4.21 -26.22
C LYS A 248 8.69 5.13 -25.00
N GLU A 249 9.88 5.08 -24.39
CA GLU A 249 10.22 5.95 -23.25
C GLU A 249 10.39 7.42 -23.65
N LEU A 250 10.44 7.71 -24.93
CA LEU A 250 10.50 9.05 -25.49
C LEU A 250 9.16 9.53 -26.05
N THR A 251 8.06 8.84 -25.74
CA THR A 251 6.70 9.26 -26.04
C THR A 251 6.11 10.10 -24.93
N VAL A 252 5.09 10.87 -25.23
CA VAL A 252 4.32 11.66 -24.28
C VAL A 252 2.84 11.30 -24.37
N TYR A 253 2.11 11.35 -23.27
CA TYR A 253 0.67 11.12 -23.26
C TYR A 253 -0.07 12.45 -23.55
N ASP A 254 -0.73 12.52 -24.70
CA ASP A 254 -1.61 13.64 -25.07
C ASP A 254 -3.04 13.34 -24.61
N GLU A 255 -3.47 13.94 -23.51
CA GLU A 255 -4.81 13.72 -22.97
C GLU A 255 -5.92 14.56 -23.65
N HIS A 256 -5.55 15.56 -24.43
CA HIS A 256 -6.50 16.53 -24.96
C HIS A 256 -6.90 16.26 -26.41
N VAL A 257 -5.95 16.04 -27.31
CA VAL A 257 -6.17 15.94 -28.76
C VAL A 257 -6.20 14.50 -29.22
N ASN A 258 -5.05 13.77 -29.07
CA ASN A 258 -4.91 12.41 -29.55
C ASN A 258 -5.46 11.38 -28.57
N LYS A 259 -5.48 11.70 -27.28
CA LYS A 259 -5.93 10.89 -26.15
C LYS A 259 -5.19 9.56 -26.08
N THR A 260 -3.89 9.60 -26.31
CA THR A 260 -3.02 8.43 -26.35
C THR A 260 -1.55 8.88 -26.30
N TYR A 261 -0.61 7.91 -26.23
CA TYR A 261 0.81 8.21 -26.37
C TYR A 261 1.15 8.59 -27.81
N ILE A 262 1.95 9.65 -27.95
CA ILE A 262 2.44 10.16 -29.22
C ILE A 262 3.96 10.32 -29.19
N LEU A 263 4.60 10.19 -30.35
CA LEU A 263 5.97 10.60 -30.57
C LEU A 263 5.97 11.75 -31.57
N GLU A 264 6.31 12.94 -31.12
CA GLU A 264 6.21 14.15 -31.96
C GLU A 264 7.42 14.33 -32.88
N ALA A 265 7.20 15.08 -33.95
CA ALA A 265 8.27 15.57 -34.80
C ALA A 265 9.16 16.56 -34.04
N GLY A 266 10.47 16.42 -34.19
CA GLY A 266 11.42 17.32 -33.57
C GLY A 266 12.74 16.64 -33.21
N ASP A 267 13.57 17.41 -32.49
CA ASP A 267 14.89 16.97 -32.06
C ASP A 267 14.83 16.32 -30.68
N TYR A 268 15.34 15.09 -30.59
CA TYR A 268 15.49 14.30 -29.38
C TYR A 268 16.94 14.17 -28.99
N TYR A 269 17.19 14.06 -27.69
CA TYR A 269 18.53 13.90 -27.14
C TYR A 269 18.59 12.72 -26.18
N LEU A 270 19.63 11.89 -26.28
CA LEU A 270 20.02 10.92 -25.29
C LEU A 270 21.35 11.38 -24.68
N SER A 271 21.36 11.62 -23.38
CA SER A 271 22.53 12.12 -22.63
C SER A 271 23.00 11.08 -21.62
N VAL A 272 24.29 10.80 -21.63
CA VAL A 272 24.96 10.04 -20.56
C VAL A 272 25.37 11.04 -19.50
N GLY A 273 24.77 10.94 -18.32
CA GLY A 273 25.06 11.83 -17.17
C GLY A 273 25.50 11.06 -15.93
N LEU A 274 26.28 11.70 -15.08
CA LEU A 274 26.61 11.18 -13.76
C LEU A 274 25.41 11.23 -12.81
N ASP A 275 24.51 12.16 -13.08
CA ASP A 275 23.23 12.41 -12.43
C ASP A 275 22.31 13.19 -13.38
N ALA A 276 21.11 13.52 -12.97
CA ALA A 276 20.12 14.23 -13.79
C ALA A 276 20.61 15.63 -14.19
N HIS A 277 21.29 16.33 -13.30
CA HIS A 277 21.79 17.68 -13.55
C HIS A 277 22.97 17.71 -14.54
N ASP A 278 23.91 16.77 -14.41
CA ASP A 278 25.00 16.59 -15.40
C ASP A 278 24.40 16.29 -16.80
N ALA A 279 23.35 15.47 -16.85
CA ALA A 279 22.69 15.15 -18.12
C ALA A 279 22.03 16.39 -18.78
N VAL A 280 21.38 17.26 -18.02
CA VAL A 280 20.82 18.53 -18.52
C VAL A 280 21.92 19.46 -19.03
N ASN A 281 23.01 19.60 -18.24
CA ASN A 281 24.15 20.43 -18.64
C ASN A 281 24.80 19.91 -19.94
N ASN A 282 24.93 18.60 -20.11
CA ASN A 282 25.43 18.01 -21.34
C ASN A 282 24.54 18.35 -22.55
N ILE A 283 23.21 18.27 -22.38
CA ILE A 283 22.25 18.64 -23.44
C ILE A 283 22.32 20.14 -23.74
N LEU A 284 22.39 21.01 -22.72
CA LEU A 284 22.54 22.46 -22.90
C LEU A 284 23.81 22.79 -23.68
N ALA A 285 24.95 22.13 -23.37
CA ALA A 285 26.19 22.25 -24.13
C ALA A 285 26.03 21.79 -25.59
N ALA A 286 25.31 20.68 -25.82
CA ALA A 286 25.00 20.21 -27.18
C ALA A 286 24.09 21.19 -27.96
N LYS A 287 23.25 21.96 -27.26
CA LYS A 287 22.45 23.06 -27.80
C LYS A 287 23.23 24.35 -27.99
N GLY A 288 24.50 24.42 -27.54
CA GLY A 288 25.38 25.58 -27.70
C GLY A 288 25.40 26.57 -26.54
N TYR A 289 24.80 26.23 -25.39
CA TYR A 289 24.89 27.01 -24.17
C TYR A 289 26.23 26.73 -23.45
N ALA A 290 26.70 27.67 -22.62
CA ALA A 290 27.93 27.56 -21.85
C ALA A 290 27.79 28.31 -20.51
N PRO A 291 28.55 27.91 -19.47
CA PRO A 291 28.62 28.68 -18.25
C PRO A 291 29.12 30.10 -18.51
N ILE A 292 28.70 31.08 -17.70
CA ILE A 292 29.36 32.38 -17.70
C ILE A 292 30.78 32.17 -17.23
N ALA A 293 31.75 32.65 -18.00
CA ALA A 293 33.16 32.63 -17.61
C ALA A 293 33.30 33.33 -16.26
N GLN A 294 33.63 32.59 -15.21
CA GLN A 294 34.07 33.22 -13.96
C GLN A 294 35.39 33.92 -14.25
N GLU A 295 35.41 35.26 -14.17
CA GLU A 295 36.67 35.97 -14.20
C GLU A 295 37.52 35.53 -13.02
N THR A 296 38.72 35.07 -13.27
CA THR A 296 39.68 34.67 -12.24
C THR A 296 39.82 35.85 -11.27
N PRO A 297 39.68 35.62 -9.94
CA PRO A 297 39.88 36.71 -8.97
C PRO A 297 41.27 37.35 -9.24
N ALA A 298 41.29 38.62 -9.37
CA ALA A 298 42.54 39.36 -9.54
C ALA A 298 43.49 39.02 -8.39
N ALA A 299 44.75 38.81 -8.68
CA ALA A 299 45.79 38.50 -7.70
C ALA A 299 45.76 39.52 -6.55
N GLU A 300 45.96 39.04 -5.32
CA GLU A 300 46.00 39.80 -4.08
C GLU A 300 46.78 41.10 -4.25
N GLY A 301 46.09 42.25 -4.25
CA GLY A 301 46.72 43.56 -4.31
C GLY A 301 46.17 44.59 -5.29
N THR A 302 45.14 44.27 -6.07
CA THR A 302 44.45 45.29 -6.89
C THR A 302 43.01 45.45 -6.43
N GLU A 303 42.69 46.67 -5.90
CA GLU A 303 41.34 47.09 -5.57
C GLU A 303 40.56 47.28 -6.87
N GLU A 304 39.83 46.28 -7.32
CA GLU A 304 38.59 46.34 -8.07
C GLU A 304 38.00 44.96 -8.07
N ALA A 305 37.17 44.66 -7.04
CA ALA A 305 36.20 43.60 -7.09
C ALA A 305 35.12 44.00 -8.10
N GLU A 306 35.25 43.58 -9.35
CA GLU A 306 34.10 43.59 -10.22
C GLU A 306 33.08 42.58 -9.70
N THR A 307 32.03 43.08 -9.11
CA THR A 307 30.79 42.34 -8.90
C THR A 307 30.44 41.60 -10.16
N ALA A 308 30.33 40.27 -10.09
CA ALA A 308 29.81 39.45 -11.18
C ALA A 308 28.48 40.10 -11.61
N THR A 309 28.47 40.74 -12.72
CA THR A 309 27.27 41.34 -13.31
C THR A 309 26.46 40.16 -13.85
N LEU A 310 25.42 39.80 -13.11
CA LEU A 310 24.27 39.09 -13.70
C LEU A 310 23.95 39.84 -15.00
N THR A 311 23.92 39.17 -16.13
CA THR A 311 23.51 39.76 -17.40
C THR A 311 22.22 40.51 -17.20
N ALA A 312 22.05 41.65 -17.87
CA ALA A 312 21.03 42.67 -17.60
C ALA A 312 19.56 42.20 -17.59
N ASN A 313 19.28 40.90 -17.80
CA ASN A 313 17.97 40.28 -17.85
C ASN A 313 17.74 39.24 -16.75
N GLY A 314 18.68 39.01 -15.81
CA GLY A 314 18.48 37.99 -14.74
C GLY A 314 18.46 36.53 -15.22
N ALA A 315 18.92 36.27 -16.42
CA ALA A 315 19.02 34.89 -16.95
C ALA A 315 20.03 34.11 -16.15
N ALA A 316 19.62 32.95 -15.64
CA ALA A 316 20.54 31.99 -15.04
C ALA A 316 21.45 31.46 -16.16
N ALA A 317 22.76 31.65 -16.04
CA ALA A 317 23.70 30.89 -16.85
C ALA A 317 23.75 29.44 -16.38
N MET A 318 24.32 28.58 -17.21
CA MET A 318 24.71 27.25 -16.74
C MET A 318 25.61 27.38 -15.51
N ASP A 319 25.31 26.64 -14.47
CA ASP A 319 26.06 26.66 -13.20
C ASP A 319 27.29 25.72 -13.25
N ALA A 320 27.31 24.78 -14.20
CA ALA A 320 28.41 23.86 -14.47
C ALA A 320 28.61 23.66 -15.97
N PRO A 321 29.86 23.36 -16.45
CA PRO A 321 30.10 23.00 -17.82
C PRO A 321 29.49 21.63 -18.14
N GLY A 322 28.80 21.54 -19.30
CA GLY A 322 28.36 20.27 -19.86
C GLY A 322 29.32 19.74 -20.93
N ASP A 323 29.20 18.46 -21.24
CA ASP A 323 30.00 17.78 -22.29
C ASP A 323 29.09 17.31 -23.44
N ALA A 324 29.06 18.07 -24.51
CA ALA A 324 28.30 17.75 -25.70
C ALA A 324 28.69 16.39 -26.35
N ALA A 325 29.92 15.87 -26.07
CA ALA A 325 30.33 14.57 -26.59
C ALA A 325 29.61 13.38 -25.92
N LYS A 326 28.95 13.61 -24.79
CA LYS A 326 28.12 12.62 -24.09
C LYS A 326 26.67 12.60 -24.59
N VAL A 327 26.34 13.37 -25.60
CA VAL A 327 24.96 13.53 -26.10
C VAL A 327 24.83 12.99 -27.52
N TYR A 328 23.83 12.13 -27.71
CA TYR A 328 23.39 11.70 -29.03
C TYR A 328 22.09 12.40 -29.39
N LYS A 329 22.11 13.17 -30.48
CA LYS A 329 20.95 13.84 -31.03
C LYS A 329 20.39 13.04 -32.21
N PHE A 330 19.08 12.88 -32.27
CA PHE A 330 18.38 12.41 -33.45
C PHE A 330 17.12 13.22 -33.72
N THR A 331 16.58 13.15 -34.93
CA THR A 331 15.39 13.91 -35.32
C THR A 331 14.28 12.95 -35.73
N VAL A 332 13.07 13.21 -35.30
CA VAL A 332 11.85 12.58 -35.80
C VAL A 332 11.20 13.53 -36.79
N ASP A 333 11.02 13.07 -38.05
CA ASP A 333 10.60 13.94 -39.14
C ASP A 333 9.10 14.28 -39.16
N SER A 334 8.27 13.45 -38.54
CA SER A 334 6.81 13.61 -38.48
C SER A 334 6.24 12.96 -37.25
N ASP A 335 5.12 13.52 -36.76
CA ASP A 335 4.39 12.96 -35.60
C ASP A 335 3.95 11.52 -35.86
N ASP A 336 4.16 10.67 -34.87
CA ASP A 336 3.64 9.32 -34.82
C ASP A 336 2.63 9.21 -33.68
N ASN A 337 1.36 9.27 -34.02
CA ASN A 337 0.22 9.10 -33.10
C ASN A 337 -0.48 7.75 -33.29
N ALA A 338 0.14 6.81 -33.99
CA ALA A 338 -0.43 5.51 -34.33
C ALA A 338 0.31 4.35 -33.64
N THR A 339 1.65 4.30 -33.74
CA THR A 339 2.45 3.19 -33.23
C THR A 339 2.23 2.97 -31.73
N TYR A 340 2.26 4.04 -30.94
CA TYR A 340 2.16 3.96 -29.48
C TYR A 340 0.73 4.14 -28.96
N SER A 341 -0.25 4.27 -29.87
CA SER A 341 -1.68 4.33 -29.51
C SER A 341 -2.29 2.96 -29.21
N VAL A 342 -1.52 1.88 -29.40
CA VAL A 342 -1.93 0.51 -29.17
C VAL A 342 -0.93 -0.15 -28.24
N SER A 343 -1.43 -0.79 -27.19
CA SER A 343 -0.61 -1.50 -26.20
C SER A 343 -0.01 -2.79 -26.77
N GLY A 344 0.92 -3.40 -26.03
CA GLY A 344 1.48 -4.71 -26.37
C GLY A 344 0.45 -5.84 -26.46
N THR A 345 -0.73 -5.68 -25.88
CA THR A 345 -1.87 -6.62 -25.99
C THR A 345 -2.71 -6.41 -27.26
N GLY A 346 -2.44 -5.35 -28.03
CA GLY A 346 -3.28 -4.93 -29.15
C GLY A 346 -4.49 -4.08 -28.75
N TYR A 347 -4.59 -3.69 -27.47
CA TYR A 347 -5.67 -2.84 -26.99
C TYR A 347 -5.41 -1.37 -27.32
N LYS A 348 -6.44 -0.63 -27.77
CA LYS A 348 -6.32 0.80 -28.07
C LYS A 348 -6.24 1.60 -26.77
N ILE A 349 -5.15 2.33 -26.60
CA ILE A 349 -4.95 3.24 -25.47
C ILE A 349 -5.77 4.51 -25.67
N THR A 350 -6.54 4.90 -24.66
CA THR A 350 -7.30 6.15 -24.64
C THR A 350 -7.52 6.61 -23.20
N ASN A 351 -8.01 7.85 -23.00
CA ASN A 351 -8.27 8.39 -21.67
C ASN A 351 -9.15 7.49 -20.82
N GLN A 352 -8.71 7.27 -19.58
CA GLN A 352 -9.41 6.47 -18.58
C GLN A 352 -9.67 7.25 -17.28
N PHE A 353 -8.98 8.36 -17.07
CA PHE A 353 -8.96 9.12 -15.82
C PHE A 353 -9.50 10.55 -15.97
N GLY A 354 -10.37 10.80 -16.94
CA GLY A 354 -10.96 12.12 -17.13
C GLY A 354 -11.77 12.63 -15.92
N ASP A 355 -12.26 11.73 -15.07
CA ASP A 355 -12.89 12.05 -13.79
C ASP A 355 -11.89 12.29 -12.64
N ALA A 356 -10.60 12.11 -12.87
CA ALA A 356 -9.54 12.51 -11.93
C ALA A 356 -9.12 13.97 -12.12
N ASP A 357 -9.32 14.56 -13.29
CA ASP A 357 -9.06 15.99 -13.47
C ASP A 357 -10.15 16.82 -12.78
N LEU A 358 -9.73 17.66 -11.83
CA LEU A 358 -10.65 18.54 -11.09
C LEU A 358 -11.42 19.49 -12.01
N ASN A 359 -10.83 19.90 -13.15
CA ASN A 359 -11.48 20.75 -14.15
C ASN A 359 -12.64 20.06 -14.88
N SER A 360 -12.76 18.71 -14.80
CA SER A 360 -13.92 18.00 -15.33
C SER A 360 -15.22 18.27 -14.55
N TYR A 361 -15.11 18.76 -13.33
CA TYR A 361 -16.22 19.10 -12.44
C TYR A 361 -16.65 20.57 -12.49
N GLY A 362 -15.90 21.44 -13.19
CA GLY A 362 -16.21 22.86 -13.34
C GLY A 362 -15.08 23.63 -14.01
N GLU A 363 -15.39 24.77 -14.58
CA GLU A 363 -14.39 25.57 -15.30
C GLU A 363 -13.33 26.12 -14.34
N LYS A 364 -12.04 25.87 -14.63
CA LYS A 364 -10.88 26.44 -13.96
C LYS A 364 -10.87 26.24 -12.43
N LEU A 365 -11.26 25.06 -11.96
CA LEU A 365 -11.16 24.74 -10.54
C LEU A 365 -9.71 24.56 -10.10
N VAL A 366 -8.82 24.20 -11.01
CA VAL A 366 -7.38 24.05 -10.79
C VAL A 366 -6.60 24.65 -11.98
N THR A 367 -5.44 25.21 -11.67
CA THR A 367 -4.41 25.54 -12.67
C THR A 367 -3.25 24.58 -12.43
N TYR A 368 -2.99 23.72 -13.40
CA TYR A 368 -1.84 22.81 -13.35
C TYR A 368 -0.56 23.55 -13.74
N LEU A 369 0.55 23.18 -13.13
CA LEU A 369 1.86 23.73 -13.40
C LEU A 369 2.28 23.46 -14.84
N SER A 370 2.75 24.50 -15.53
CA SER A 370 3.23 24.41 -16.90
C SER A 370 4.58 25.10 -17.06
N ARG A 371 5.52 24.43 -17.76
CA ARG A 371 6.79 25.02 -18.13
C ARG A 371 6.66 26.18 -19.13
N SER A 372 5.50 26.35 -19.75
CA SER A 372 5.23 27.51 -20.60
C SER A 372 5.12 28.81 -19.82
N ASP A 373 4.76 28.78 -18.54
CA ASP A 373 4.67 29.95 -17.65
C ASP A 373 4.78 29.52 -16.16
N TRP A 374 5.99 29.27 -15.70
CA TRP A 374 6.28 28.84 -14.32
C TRP A 374 5.71 29.78 -13.26
N GLN A 375 5.73 31.11 -13.51
CA GLN A 375 5.20 32.05 -12.54
C GLN A 375 3.67 32.11 -12.53
N GLY A 376 3.05 32.13 -13.69
CA GLY A 376 1.60 32.26 -13.82
C GLY A 376 0.84 31.01 -13.45
N THR A 377 1.51 29.85 -13.50
CA THR A 377 0.91 28.55 -13.18
C THR A 377 1.47 27.91 -11.91
N TRP A 378 2.34 28.58 -11.18
CA TRP A 378 2.87 28.05 -9.92
C TRP A 378 1.74 27.63 -8.96
N PRO A 379 1.80 26.43 -8.36
CA PRO A 379 0.74 25.94 -7.52
C PRO A 379 0.36 26.90 -6.39
N VAL A 380 -0.93 27.20 -6.31
CA VAL A 380 -1.54 27.90 -5.18
C VAL A 380 -2.20 26.91 -4.25
N SER A 381 -2.52 27.32 -3.03
CA SER A 381 -3.26 26.44 -2.12
C SER A 381 -4.70 26.25 -2.58
N TYR A 382 -5.13 25.00 -2.69
CA TYR A 382 -6.51 24.61 -3.01
C TYR A 382 -7.33 24.25 -1.77
N ALA A 383 -6.94 24.68 -0.57
CA ALA A 383 -7.58 24.34 0.71
C ALA A 383 -9.03 24.85 0.87
N SER A 384 -9.54 25.68 -0.07
CA SER A 384 -10.87 26.28 0.00
C SER A 384 -11.85 25.78 -1.06
N LEU A 385 -11.65 24.59 -1.59
CA LEU A 385 -12.56 23.99 -2.58
C LEU A 385 -13.92 23.68 -1.95
N THR A 386 -14.98 24.18 -2.59
CA THR A 386 -16.37 23.82 -2.28
C THR A 386 -16.79 22.73 -3.25
N ALA A 387 -17.20 21.57 -2.75
CA ALA A 387 -17.73 20.51 -3.62
C ALA A 387 -19.06 20.97 -4.25
N ASN A 388 -19.09 21.03 -5.56
CA ASN A 388 -20.33 21.26 -6.31
C ASN A 388 -21.11 19.95 -6.50
N ASP A 389 -22.29 20.03 -7.10
CA ASP A 389 -23.14 18.87 -7.32
C ASP A 389 -22.45 17.78 -8.15
N ALA A 390 -21.57 18.12 -9.08
CA ALA A 390 -20.86 17.14 -9.91
C ALA A 390 -19.84 16.35 -9.07
N ILE A 391 -19.06 17.01 -8.20
CA ILE A 391 -18.16 16.35 -7.24
C ILE A 391 -18.96 15.46 -6.28
N ILE A 392 -20.04 16.02 -5.68
CA ILE A 392 -20.88 15.28 -4.74
C ILE A 392 -21.47 14.02 -5.37
N ASN A 393 -21.97 14.12 -6.61
CA ASN A 393 -22.52 12.97 -7.34
C ASN A 393 -21.44 11.95 -7.70
N GLY A 394 -20.23 12.40 -8.05
CA GLY A 394 -19.08 11.54 -8.33
C GLY A 394 -18.60 10.76 -7.10
N LEU A 395 -18.67 11.38 -5.91
CA LEU A 395 -18.30 10.74 -4.63
C LEU A 395 -19.29 9.63 -4.22
N GLN A 396 -20.52 9.65 -4.76
CA GLN A 396 -21.52 8.62 -4.45
C GLN A 396 -21.32 7.37 -5.30
N PHE A 397 -21.68 6.22 -4.75
CA PHE A 397 -21.67 4.97 -5.49
C PHE A 397 -22.97 4.79 -6.26
N ASN A 398 -22.85 4.69 -7.58
CA ASN A 398 -23.99 4.41 -8.48
C ASN A 398 -23.85 2.96 -8.98
N TYR A 399 -24.50 2.04 -8.30
CA TYR A 399 -24.61 0.65 -8.72
C TYR A 399 -26.07 0.33 -9.02
N THR A 400 -26.30 -0.37 -10.13
CA THR A 400 -27.63 -0.86 -10.51
C THR A 400 -27.60 -2.37 -10.56
N ALA A 401 -28.34 -3.01 -9.67
CA ALA A 401 -28.51 -4.45 -9.65
C ALA A 401 -29.33 -4.92 -10.86
N GLU A 402 -29.07 -6.15 -11.31
CA GLU A 402 -29.79 -6.80 -12.39
C GLU A 402 -30.52 -8.03 -11.86
N ALA A 403 -31.64 -8.37 -12.47
CA ALA A 403 -32.35 -9.58 -12.09
C ALA A 403 -31.49 -10.84 -12.24
N PRO A 404 -31.64 -11.85 -11.39
CA PRO A 404 -30.92 -13.09 -11.51
C PRO A 404 -31.07 -13.72 -12.89
N ASP A 405 -29.95 -14.22 -13.44
CA ASP A 405 -29.96 -14.93 -14.73
C ASP A 405 -29.98 -16.44 -14.45
N GLU A 406 -31.07 -17.09 -14.78
CA GLU A 406 -31.27 -18.54 -14.58
C GLU A 406 -30.31 -19.41 -15.42
N THR A 407 -29.61 -18.83 -16.38
CA THR A 407 -28.59 -19.54 -17.17
C THR A 407 -27.23 -19.64 -16.45
N VAL A 408 -27.02 -18.89 -15.38
CA VAL A 408 -25.79 -18.94 -14.57
C VAL A 408 -25.88 -20.11 -13.58
N ILE A 409 -25.07 -21.12 -13.81
CA ILE A 409 -25.08 -22.37 -13.05
C ILE A 409 -24.14 -22.26 -11.85
N THR A 410 -24.60 -22.69 -10.67
CA THR A 410 -23.78 -22.87 -9.46
C THR A 410 -24.14 -24.19 -8.80
N GLY A 411 -23.14 -24.84 -8.14
CA GLY A 411 -23.35 -26.12 -7.43
C GLY A 411 -23.65 -27.31 -8.35
N SER A 412 -23.22 -27.26 -9.61
CA SER A 412 -23.39 -28.37 -10.56
C SER A 412 -22.59 -29.59 -10.13
N THR A 413 -23.18 -30.76 -10.33
CA THR A 413 -22.54 -32.08 -10.14
C THR A 413 -22.27 -32.80 -11.45
N GLU A 414 -22.40 -32.13 -12.59
CA GLU A 414 -22.19 -32.73 -13.91
C GLU A 414 -20.71 -33.00 -14.21
N THR A 415 -19.83 -32.22 -13.62
CA THR A 415 -18.37 -32.39 -13.67
C THR A 415 -17.80 -32.61 -12.26
N ASN A 416 -16.58 -33.08 -12.16
CA ASN A 416 -15.89 -33.32 -10.90
C ASN A 416 -14.41 -32.94 -11.04
N TYR A 417 -14.17 -31.73 -11.54
CA TYR A 417 -12.82 -31.20 -11.66
C TYR A 417 -12.32 -30.68 -10.32
N THR A 418 -11.04 -30.91 -10.08
CA THR A 418 -10.30 -30.26 -9.01
C THR A 418 -9.43 -29.15 -9.60
N LEU A 419 -8.97 -28.22 -8.78
CA LEU A 419 -8.07 -27.15 -9.23
C LEU A 419 -6.77 -27.73 -9.82
N ALA A 420 -6.35 -28.92 -9.38
CA ALA A 420 -5.18 -29.60 -9.91
C ALA A 420 -5.32 -30.01 -11.40
N ASN A 421 -6.54 -30.21 -11.90
CA ASN A 421 -6.79 -30.48 -13.32
C ASN A 421 -6.51 -29.26 -14.21
N LEU A 422 -6.48 -28.05 -13.61
CA LEU A 422 -6.35 -26.79 -14.31
C LEU A 422 -4.96 -26.13 -14.16
N ILE A 423 -4.04 -26.78 -13.46
CA ILE A 423 -2.64 -26.32 -13.36
C ILE A 423 -2.04 -26.22 -14.77
N GLY A 424 -1.51 -25.05 -15.13
CA GLY A 424 -0.88 -24.78 -16.41
C GLY A 424 -1.83 -24.66 -17.61
N LYS A 425 -3.13 -24.64 -17.37
CA LYS A 425 -4.14 -24.34 -18.40
C LYS A 425 -4.17 -22.85 -18.69
N ASP A 426 -4.42 -22.51 -19.94
CA ASP A 426 -4.63 -21.13 -20.34
C ASP A 426 -5.84 -20.50 -19.62
N TYR A 427 -5.80 -19.18 -19.43
CA TYR A 427 -6.90 -18.47 -18.76
C TYR A 427 -8.24 -18.69 -19.47
N ASP A 428 -8.27 -18.82 -20.80
CA ASP A 428 -9.48 -18.99 -21.59
C ASP A 428 -9.84 -20.46 -21.86
N ASP A 429 -9.17 -21.42 -21.21
CA ASP A 429 -9.54 -22.84 -21.33
C ASP A 429 -10.97 -23.05 -20.82
N PRO A 430 -11.85 -23.73 -21.60
CA PRO A 430 -13.25 -23.92 -21.25
C PRO A 430 -13.46 -24.69 -19.94
N MET A 431 -12.49 -25.48 -19.48
CA MET A 431 -12.58 -26.19 -18.20
C MET A 431 -12.78 -25.25 -17.01
N TRP A 432 -12.36 -23.96 -17.11
CA TRP A 432 -12.62 -22.98 -16.08
C TRP A 432 -14.12 -22.74 -15.87
N VAL A 433 -14.93 -22.73 -16.94
CA VAL A 433 -16.38 -22.57 -16.85
C VAL A 433 -16.99 -23.75 -16.10
N ASP A 434 -16.55 -24.97 -16.43
CA ASP A 434 -17.04 -26.18 -15.78
C ASP A 434 -16.69 -26.22 -14.29
N LEU A 435 -15.45 -25.84 -13.92
CA LEU A 435 -15.04 -25.72 -12.52
C LEU A 435 -15.87 -24.68 -11.77
N LEU A 436 -16.09 -23.50 -12.36
CA LEU A 436 -16.91 -22.45 -11.78
C LEU A 436 -18.38 -22.88 -11.59
N ASN A 437 -18.90 -23.71 -12.48
CA ASN A 437 -20.26 -24.26 -12.35
C ASN A 437 -20.39 -25.22 -11.16
N GLN A 438 -19.30 -25.88 -10.73
CA GLN A 438 -19.29 -26.74 -9.55
C GLN A 438 -19.37 -25.95 -8.23
N LEU A 439 -18.85 -24.73 -8.21
CA LEU A 439 -18.83 -23.91 -7.00
C LEU A 439 -20.26 -23.51 -6.60
N THR A 440 -20.54 -23.64 -5.32
CA THR A 440 -21.76 -23.09 -4.73
C THR A 440 -21.66 -21.56 -4.61
N LEU A 441 -22.77 -20.89 -4.40
CA LEU A 441 -22.77 -19.46 -4.12
C LEU A 441 -21.95 -19.13 -2.87
N THR A 442 -22.00 -19.99 -1.85
CA THR A 442 -21.18 -19.87 -0.63
C THR A 442 -19.70 -19.97 -0.97
N ASP A 443 -19.26 -20.92 -1.82
CA ASP A 443 -17.86 -21.05 -2.23
C ASP A 443 -17.37 -19.79 -2.96
N LEU A 444 -18.20 -19.24 -3.87
CA LEU A 444 -17.89 -18.00 -4.57
C LEU A 444 -17.76 -16.81 -3.60
N ALA A 445 -18.65 -16.70 -2.63
CA ALA A 445 -18.61 -15.66 -1.62
C ALA A 445 -17.41 -15.80 -0.69
N GLU A 446 -16.99 -17.02 -0.34
CA GLU A 446 -15.78 -17.31 0.45
C GLU A 446 -14.51 -16.89 -0.28
N LEU A 447 -14.37 -17.19 -1.58
CA LEU A 447 -13.19 -16.79 -2.37
C LEU A 447 -13.00 -15.27 -2.41
N VAL A 448 -14.09 -14.50 -2.42
CA VAL A 448 -14.06 -13.04 -2.51
C VAL A 448 -14.01 -12.39 -1.13
N GLY A 449 -14.85 -12.82 -0.22
CA GLY A 449 -15.06 -12.20 1.09
C GLY A 449 -14.15 -12.70 2.20
N HIS A 450 -13.36 -13.77 1.99
CA HIS A 450 -12.46 -14.32 2.99
C HIS A 450 -11.04 -14.53 2.43
N SER A 451 -10.42 -13.44 1.98
CA SER A 451 -9.10 -13.44 1.34
C SER A 451 -8.02 -12.70 2.13
N GLY A 452 -8.27 -12.40 3.41
CA GLY A 452 -7.33 -11.64 4.22
C GLY A 452 -6.26 -12.51 4.87
N TYR A 453 -4.98 -12.24 4.58
CA TYR A 453 -3.80 -12.94 5.11
C TYR A 453 -3.81 -14.46 4.90
N GLY A 454 -4.64 -14.92 3.99
CA GLY A 454 -4.79 -16.31 3.60
C GLY A 454 -6.19 -16.59 3.10
N THR A 455 -6.40 -17.81 2.65
CA THR A 455 -7.69 -18.29 2.12
C THR A 455 -8.11 -19.55 2.82
N ARG A 456 -9.42 -19.78 2.89
CA ARG A 456 -9.94 -21.06 3.34
C ARG A 456 -9.81 -22.13 2.27
N ALA A 457 -9.78 -23.38 2.69
CA ALA A 457 -9.88 -24.49 1.77
C ALA A 457 -11.29 -24.56 1.17
N ILE A 458 -11.37 -24.96 -0.11
CA ILE A 458 -12.63 -25.31 -0.77
C ILE A 458 -12.53 -26.76 -1.24
N ASP A 459 -13.10 -27.64 -0.44
CA ASP A 459 -12.94 -29.10 -0.59
C ASP A 459 -13.50 -29.62 -1.92
N SER A 460 -14.61 -29.04 -2.38
CA SER A 460 -15.30 -29.43 -3.61
C SER A 460 -14.41 -29.33 -4.85
N ILE A 461 -13.43 -28.46 -4.83
CA ILE A 461 -12.47 -28.27 -5.94
C ILE A 461 -11.01 -28.55 -5.54
N GLY A 462 -10.76 -29.04 -4.35
CA GLY A 462 -9.41 -29.36 -3.87
C GLY A 462 -8.49 -28.13 -3.73
N LEU A 463 -9.04 -26.94 -3.51
CA LEU A 463 -8.26 -25.74 -3.17
C LEU A 463 -7.80 -25.84 -1.71
N PRO A 464 -6.49 -25.86 -1.40
CA PRO A 464 -6.02 -25.87 -0.01
C PRO A 464 -6.18 -24.50 0.64
N ALA A 465 -6.24 -24.46 1.96
CA ALA A 465 -6.07 -23.22 2.70
C ALA A 465 -4.65 -22.66 2.47
N THR A 466 -4.53 -21.35 2.34
CA THR A 466 -3.24 -20.69 2.09
C THR A 466 -2.95 -19.62 3.13
N VAL A 467 -1.68 -19.21 3.21
CA VAL A 467 -1.23 -18.10 4.03
C VAL A 467 -0.64 -17.03 3.14
N ALA A 468 -1.02 -15.78 3.38
CA ALA A 468 -0.41 -14.60 2.79
C ALA A 468 0.17 -13.71 3.90
N ALA A 469 1.23 -12.98 3.59
CA ALA A 469 1.90 -12.13 4.55
C ALA A 469 2.26 -10.77 3.96
N ASP A 470 2.22 -9.77 4.81
CA ASP A 470 2.69 -8.42 4.50
C ASP A 470 4.22 -8.35 4.67
N GLY A 471 4.83 -7.30 4.12
CA GLY A 471 6.22 -6.94 4.35
C GLY A 471 7.05 -6.80 3.08
N PRO A 472 7.10 -5.61 2.46
CA PRO A 472 8.00 -5.32 1.34
C PRO A 472 9.47 -5.60 1.68
N GLN A 473 9.91 -5.33 2.92
CA GLN A 473 11.28 -5.59 3.39
C GLN A 473 11.44 -6.92 4.15
N GLY A 474 10.61 -7.92 3.89
CA GLY A 474 10.66 -9.23 4.53
C GLY A 474 9.29 -9.70 5.01
N ILE A 475 9.08 -11.02 5.02
CA ILE A 475 7.80 -11.62 5.41
C ILE A 475 7.50 -11.30 6.89
N LYS A 476 6.36 -10.64 7.13
CA LYS A 476 5.90 -10.28 8.47
C LYS A 476 4.94 -11.32 9.05
N ALA A 477 5.13 -11.61 10.33
CA ALA A 477 4.30 -12.54 11.10
C ALA A 477 2.95 -11.96 11.56
N THR A 478 2.45 -10.86 11.02
CA THR A 478 1.38 -10.03 11.60
C THR A 478 0.10 -10.81 11.91
N TYR A 479 -0.30 -11.78 11.09
CA TYR A 479 -1.49 -12.61 11.32
C TYR A 479 -1.27 -14.09 11.03
N ALA A 480 -0.10 -14.46 10.52
CA ALA A 480 0.23 -15.81 10.06
C ALA A 480 1.09 -16.62 11.05
N GLY A 481 1.16 -16.22 12.32
CA GLY A 481 2.00 -16.88 13.33
C GLY A 481 3.46 -16.36 13.31
N ASN A 482 4.42 -17.17 13.77
CA ASN A 482 5.83 -16.78 13.90
C ASN A 482 6.62 -16.90 12.58
N ASN A 483 6.08 -16.38 11.47
CA ASN A 483 6.73 -16.47 10.15
C ASN A 483 7.68 -15.32 9.85
N SER A 484 8.19 -14.61 10.85
CA SER A 484 9.16 -13.55 10.63
C SER A 484 10.43 -14.09 9.99
N THR A 485 10.83 -13.49 8.88
CA THR A 485 12.05 -13.81 8.15
C THR A 485 13.10 -12.70 8.36
N VAL A 486 14.16 -12.68 7.55
CA VAL A 486 15.15 -11.62 7.56
C VAL A 486 14.48 -10.29 7.19
N ALA A 487 14.81 -9.21 7.90
CA ALA A 487 14.48 -7.86 7.47
C ALA A 487 15.52 -7.39 6.45
N TYR A 488 15.09 -7.26 5.19
CA TYR A 488 15.90 -6.70 4.10
C TYR A 488 16.06 -5.18 4.27
N THR A 489 16.90 -4.59 3.46
CA THR A 489 17.02 -3.12 3.39
C THR A 489 15.72 -2.51 2.83
N SER A 490 15.49 -1.22 3.13
CA SER A 490 14.37 -0.50 2.55
C SER A 490 14.51 -0.37 1.02
N GLU A 491 13.39 -0.26 0.32
CA GLU A 491 13.33 -0.18 -1.14
C GLU A 491 14.17 0.98 -1.71
N PRO A 492 14.20 2.20 -1.10
CA PRO A 492 15.10 3.25 -1.60
C PRO A 492 16.58 2.84 -1.59
N VAL A 493 17.01 2.08 -0.57
CA VAL A 493 18.40 1.59 -0.49
C VAL A 493 18.66 0.52 -1.55
N MET A 494 17.66 -0.33 -1.82
CA MET A 494 17.76 -1.32 -2.90
C MET A 494 17.83 -0.63 -4.26
N ALA A 495 16.98 0.36 -4.52
CA ALA A 495 16.97 1.12 -5.77
C ALA A 495 18.26 1.94 -5.97
N ALA A 496 18.85 2.48 -4.89
CA ALA A 496 20.14 3.21 -4.92
C ALA A 496 21.31 2.38 -5.47
N THR A 497 21.15 1.07 -5.55
CA THR A 497 22.16 0.21 -6.18
C THR A 497 22.22 0.40 -7.70
N PHE A 498 21.15 0.85 -8.36
CA PHE A 498 21.00 0.86 -9.82
C PHE A 498 21.43 -0.48 -10.43
N ASN A 499 21.04 -1.58 -9.77
CA ASN A 499 21.45 -2.93 -10.14
C ASN A 499 20.28 -3.90 -10.05
N THR A 500 19.68 -4.17 -11.18
CA THR A 500 18.53 -5.06 -11.33
C THR A 500 18.82 -6.51 -10.90
N GLU A 501 20.06 -6.99 -11.03
CA GLU A 501 20.46 -8.33 -10.58
C GLU A 501 20.34 -8.48 -9.06
N ILE A 502 20.64 -7.42 -8.29
CA ILE A 502 20.45 -7.45 -6.83
C ILE A 502 18.99 -7.62 -6.49
N LEU A 503 18.09 -6.87 -7.17
CA LEU A 503 16.65 -6.97 -6.94
C LEU A 503 16.12 -8.36 -7.33
N TYR A 504 16.62 -8.94 -8.42
CA TYR A 504 16.30 -10.32 -8.79
C TYR A 504 16.69 -11.30 -7.67
N ASN A 505 17.89 -11.15 -7.09
CA ASN A 505 18.36 -11.99 -6.00
C ASN A 505 17.55 -11.76 -4.70
N VAL A 506 17.11 -10.53 -4.42
CA VAL A 506 16.19 -10.23 -3.30
C VAL A 506 14.87 -10.97 -3.51
N GLY A 507 14.27 -10.89 -4.70
CA GLY A 507 13.03 -11.59 -5.02
C GLY A 507 13.16 -13.12 -4.90
N LEU A 508 14.29 -13.71 -5.34
CA LEU A 508 14.58 -15.13 -5.11
C LEU A 508 14.62 -15.47 -3.62
N SER A 509 15.31 -14.64 -2.84
CA SER A 509 15.46 -14.85 -1.39
C SER A 509 14.13 -14.70 -0.67
N MET A 510 13.32 -13.70 -1.05
CA MET A 510 11.96 -13.51 -0.54
C MET A 510 11.09 -14.74 -0.81
N GLY A 511 11.17 -15.29 -2.02
CA GLY A 511 10.46 -16.51 -2.38
C GLY A 511 10.91 -17.74 -1.55
N GLU A 512 12.19 -17.91 -1.33
CA GLU A 512 12.71 -18.99 -0.47
C GLU A 512 12.29 -18.81 0.99
N ASP A 513 12.36 -17.60 1.53
CA ASP A 513 11.93 -17.29 2.89
C ASP A 513 10.44 -17.61 3.08
N ALA A 514 9.60 -17.23 2.11
CA ALA A 514 8.17 -17.50 2.13
C ALA A 514 7.88 -19.02 2.13
N LEU A 515 8.51 -19.79 1.24
CA LEU A 515 8.32 -21.24 1.13
C LEU A 515 8.85 -22.00 2.34
N ARG A 516 9.90 -21.50 3.01
CA ARG A 516 10.53 -22.11 4.18
C ARG A 516 9.94 -21.64 5.50
N SER A 517 9.05 -20.64 5.48
CA SER A 517 8.36 -20.20 6.69
C SER A 517 7.52 -21.33 7.28
N ASP A 518 7.31 -21.31 8.61
CA ASP A 518 6.61 -22.39 9.33
C ASP A 518 5.22 -22.68 8.76
N ASN A 519 4.51 -21.66 8.27
CA ASN A 519 3.17 -21.79 7.70
C ASN A 519 3.15 -21.78 6.18
N ARG A 520 4.30 -21.85 5.51
CA ARG A 520 4.42 -21.84 4.05
C ARG A 520 3.60 -20.70 3.44
N VAL A 521 4.14 -19.48 3.48
CA VAL A 521 3.52 -18.29 2.86
C VAL A 521 3.49 -18.47 1.34
N VAL A 522 2.31 -18.32 0.74
CA VAL A 522 2.08 -18.39 -0.71
C VAL A 522 1.82 -17.02 -1.31
N GLY A 523 1.13 -16.14 -0.58
CA GLY A 523 0.85 -14.76 -1.00
C GLY A 523 1.78 -13.77 -0.31
N TRP A 524 2.37 -12.85 -1.07
CA TRP A 524 3.22 -11.79 -0.54
C TRP A 524 2.67 -10.42 -0.92
N TYR A 525 2.34 -9.58 0.09
CA TYR A 525 1.87 -8.20 -0.11
C TYR A 525 3.06 -7.26 -0.27
N GLY A 526 3.62 -7.27 -1.45
CA GLY A 526 4.80 -6.53 -1.90
C GLY A 526 5.20 -6.95 -3.33
N PRO A 527 6.20 -6.25 -3.93
CA PRO A 527 6.79 -5.02 -3.42
C PRO A 527 5.84 -3.83 -3.51
N ALA A 528 6.19 -2.74 -2.82
CA ALA A 528 5.46 -1.48 -2.91
C ALA A 528 6.20 -0.50 -3.82
N MET A 529 5.49 0.27 -4.66
CA MET A 529 6.13 1.05 -5.73
C MET A 529 5.45 2.36 -6.07
N ASN A 530 4.75 2.96 -5.11
CA ASN A 530 4.26 4.33 -5.29
C ASN A 530 5.42 5.31 -5.40
N ILE A 531 5.17 6.50 -5.90
CA ILE A 531 6.19 7.52 -6.13
C ILE A 531 6.50 8.30 -4.84
N HIS A 532 7.76 8.65 -4.63
CA HIS A 532 8.18 9.63 -3.63
C HIS A 532 7.79 11.04 -4.09
N ARG A 533 6.49 11.35 -4.05
CA ARG A 533 5.98 12.66 -4.50
C ARG A 533 6.57 13.81 -3.69
N THR A 534 6.71 13.62 -2.39
CA THR A 534 7.38 14.57 -1.48
C THR A 534 8.15 13.83 -0.39
N PRO A 535 9.13 14.48 0.26
CA PRO A 535 9.82 13.91 1.42
C PRO A 535 8.92 13.63 2.63
N TYR A 536 7.70 14.15 2.65
CA TYR A 536 6.78 14.04 3.80
C TYR A 536 5.83 12.86 3.72
N SER A 537 5.81 12.10 2.63
CA SER A 537 5.03 10.86 2.58
C SER A 537 5.55 9.86 3.61
N GLY A 538 4.66 9.35 4.45
CA GLY A 538 5.01 8.49 5.59
C GLY A 538 5.49 7.10 5.21
N ARG A 539 5.38 6.70 3.92
CA ARG A 539 5.70 5.36 3.42
C ARG A 539 6.77 5.31 2.34
N ASN A 540 7.51 6.40 2.12
CA ASN A 540 8.64 6.39 1.16
C ASN A 540 9.67 5.30 1.48
N PHE A 541 9.78 4.86 2.74
CA PHE A 541 10.70 3.79 3.13
C PHE A 541 10.41 2.43 2.48
N GLU A 542 9.17 2.22 1.98
CA GLU A 542 8.77 0.99 1.30
C GLU A 542 8.47 1.19 -0.20
N TYR A 543 8.85 2.35 -0.75
CA TYR A 543 8.78 2.69 -2.16
C TYR A 543 10.19 2.94 -2.70
N TYR A 544 10.42 2.79 -4.01
CA TYR A 544 11.78 2.78 -4.53
C TYR A 544 12.38 4.17 -4.76
N SER A 545 11.62 5.14 -5.33
CA SER A 545 12.16 6.38 -5.86
C SER A 545 11.09 7.42 -6.18
N GLU A 546 11.50 8.67 -6.41
CA GLU A 546 10.72 9.70 -7.09
C GLU A 546 10.55 9.44 -8.60
N ASP A 547 11.34 8.52 -9.16
CA ASP A 547 11.32 8.17 -10.58
C ASP A 547 10.60 6.84 -10.86
N GLY A 548 9.54 6.88 -11.69
CA GLY A 548 8.73 5.72 -12.03
C GLY A 548 9.46 4.69 -12.92
N PHE A 549 10.43 5.12 -13.74
CA PHE A 549 11.22 4.21 -14.56
C PHE A 549 12.17 3.37 -13.69
N LEU A 550 12.95 4.02 -12.82
CA LEU A 550 13.82 3.32 -11.87
C LEU A 550 13.01 2.38 -10.98
N SER A 551 11.93 2.87 -10.37
CA SER A 551 11.03 2.07 -9.53
C SER A 551 10.53 0.83 -10.26
N GLY A 552 10.07 1.01 -11.49
CA GLY A 552 9.51 -0.06 -12.32
C GLY A 552 10.54 -1.10 -12.72
N LYS A 553 11.72 -0.70 -13.18
CA LYS A 553 12.79 -1.63 -13.58
C LYS A 553 13.31 -2.46 -12.40
N MET A 554 13.41 -1.85 -11.20
CA MET A 554 13.80 -2.54 -9.98
C MET A 554 12.71 -3.52 -9.53
N ALA A 555 11.46 -3.05 -9.42
CA ALA A 555 10.34 -3.88 -8.99
C ALA A 555 10.08 -5.05 -9.95
N ALA A 556 10.21 -4.85 -11.27
CA ALA A 556 9.99 -5.91 -12.26
C ALA A 556 10.89 -7.13 -12.02
N GLN A 557 12.16 -6.91 -11.69
CA GLN A 557 13.11 -8.00 -11.42
C GLN A 557 12.78 -8.73 -10.11
N GLU A 558 12.42 -8.00 -9.07
CA GLU A 558 12.03 -8.58 -7.79
C GLU A 558 10.74 -9.39 -7.91
N VAL A 559 9.73 -8.87 -8.63
CA VAL A 559 8.47 -9.56 -8.92
C VAL A 559 8.72 -10.84 -9.72
N ALA A 560 9.47 -10.77 -10.82
CA ALA A 560 9.76 -11.94 -11.66
C ALA A 560 10.45 -13.05 -10.87
N ALA A 561 11.42 -12.69 -10.04
CA ALA A 561 12.17 -13.63 -9.21
C ALA A 561 11.32 -14.27 -8.12
N ALA A 562 10.54 -13.51 -7.37
CA ALA A 562 9.63 -14.02 -6.35
C ALA A 562 8.57 -14.96 -6.96
N ARG A 563 8.00 -14.59 -8.11
CA ARG A 563 7.08 -15.44 -8.87
C ARG A 563 7.72 -16.74 -9.34
N SER A 564 8.99 -16.72 -9.72
CA SER A 564 9.70 -17.93 -10.14
C SER A 564 9.76 -19.02 -9.05
N LYS A 565 9.57 -18.61 -7.78
CA LYS A 565 9.41 -19.49 -6.62
C LYS A 565 7.96 -19.91 -6.36
N GLY A 566 7.03 -19.43 -7.15
CA GLY A 566 5.61 -19.74 -7.05
C GLY A 566 4.81 -18.84 -6.13
N LEU A 567 5.33 -17.66 -5.73
CA LEU A 567 4.57 -16.70 -4.96
C LEU A 567 3.49 -16.03 -5.79
N VAL A 568 2.36 -15.75 -5.15
CA VAL A 568 1.38 -14.75 -5.57
C VAL A 568 1.87 -13.40 -5.07
N VAL A 569 2.33 -12.55 -6.00
CA VAL A 569 3.04 -11.30 -5.69
C VAL A 569 2.08 -10.13 -5.87
N TYR A 570 1.63 -9.55 -4.75
CA TYR A 570 0.66 -8.45 -4.73
C TYR A 570 1.38 -7.11 -4.76
N ILE A 571 1.63 -6.59 -5.97
CA ILE A 571 2.19 -5.24 -6.14
C ILE A 571 1.28 -4.18 -5.53
N LYS A 572 1.81 -3.19 -4.79
CA LYS A 572 1.02 -2.25 -4.01
C LYS A 572 1.62 -0.85 -3.96
N HIS A 573 0.82 0.17 -3.61
CA HIS A 573 -0.64 0.21 -3.51
C HIS A 573 -1.19 0.83 -4.79
N PHE A 574 -1.93 0.08 -5.55
CA PHE A 574 -2.40 0.43 -6.90
C PHE A 574 -3.71 1.24 -6.84
N ALA A 575 -3.67 2.58 -7.07
CA ALA A 575 -2.55 3.46 -7.32
C ALA A 575 -2.75 4.83 -6.63
N LEU A 576 -1.80 5.77 -6.84
CA LEU A 576 -1.80 7.12 -6.28
C LEU A 576 -1.87 7.15 -4.75
N ASN A 577 -1.19 6.24 -4.06
CA ASN A 577 -1.06 6.23 -2.59
C ASN A 577 0.28 6.83 -2.15
N ASP A 578 0.57 8.03 -2.61
CA ASP A 578 1.76 8.82 -2.27
C ASP A 578 1.54 9.73 -1.05
N PHE A 579 0.32 9.75 -0.49
CA PHE A 579 -0.10 10.57 0.65
C PHE A 579 -0.80 9.73 1.72
N GLU A 580 -0.28 9.75 2.96
CA GLU A 580 -0.74 8.86 4.03
C GLU A 580 -1.77 9.47 4.97
N THR A 581 -1.80 10.82 5.11
CA THR A 581 -2.74 11.47 6.01
C THR A 581 -4.17 11.40 5.46
N TYR A 582 -5.07 10.78 6.22
CA TYR A 582 -6.44 10.50 5.80
C TYR A 582 -6.56 9.72 4.47
N ARG A 583 -5.55 8.90 4.13
CA ARG A 583 -5.49 8.09 2.90
C ARG A 583 -6.75 7.25 2.64
N GLN A 584 -7.50 6.95 3.69
CA GLN A 584 -8.74 6.18 3.61
C GLN A 584 -9.83 7.03 2.96
N SER A 585 -10.06 6.82 1.65
CA SER A 585 -11.09 7.52 0.87
C SER A 585 -10.80 9.01 0.55
N VAL A 586 -9.56 9.50 0.72
CA VAL A 586 -9.19 10.84 0.23
C VAL A 586 -9.34 10.89 -1.29
N ALA A 587 -10.02 11.94 -1.81
CA ALA A 587 -10.18 12.16 -3.24
C ALA A 587 -8.91 12.82 -3.80
N THR A 588 -8.14 12.09 -4.62
CA THR A 588 -6.90 12.59 -5.24
C THR A 588 -7.17 13.04 -6.67
N PHE A 589 -6.98 14.32 -6.95
CA PHE A 589 -7.18 14.90 -8.26
C PHE A 589 -5.85 15.16 -8.97
N ALA A 590 -5.71 14.64 -10.20
CA ALA A 590 -4.55 14.79 -11.06
C ALA A 590 -4.95 14.73 -12.53
N THR A 591 -4.06 15.14 -13.45
CA THR A 591 -4.26 14.99 -14.89
C THR A 591 -4.05 13.54 -15.33
N GLU A 592 -4.66 13.13 -16.45
CA GLU A 592 -4.44 11.81 -17.04
C GLU A 592 -2.96 11.59 -17.38
N GLN A 593 -2.29 12.63 -17.92
CA GLN A 593 -0.86 12.58 -18.23
C GLN A 593 -0.03 12.25 -16.99
N ALA A 594 -0.24 12.98 -15.88
CA ALA A 594 0.49 12.77 -14.64
C ALA A 594 0.23 11.36 -14.07
N ILE A 595 -1.02 10.90 -14.09
CA ILE A 595 -1.39 9.57 -13.63
C ILE A 595 -0.62 8.50 -14.41
N ARG A 596 -0.56 8.58 -15.73
CA ARG A 596 0.08 7.57 -16.59
C ARG A 596 1.60 7.63 -16.56
N GLU A 597 2.19 8.82 -16.61
CA GLU A 597 3.64 8.99 -16.78
C GLU A 597 4.41 9.00 -15.46
N ILE A 598 3.74 9.33 -14.33
CA ILE A 598 4.35 9.41 -13.01
C ILE A 598 3.87 8.26 -12.12
N TYR A 599 2.57 8.23 -11.80
CA TYR A 599 2.04 7.39 -10.73
C TYR A 599 1.81 5.93 -11.14
N LEU A 600 1.52 5.65 -12.40
CA LEU A 600 1.31 4.30 -12.91
C LEU A 600 2.56 3.67 -13.53
N LYS A 601 3.59 4.46 -13.83
CA LYS A 601 4.78 4.01 -14.57
C LYS A 601 5.48 2.81 -13.92
N GLY A 602 5.69 2.85 -12.61
CA GLY A 602 6.32 1.74 -11.87
C GLY A 602 5.52 0.44 -11.93
N PHE A 603 4.20 0.54 -11.77
CA PHE A 603 3.28 -0.60 -11.86
C PHE A 603 3.23 -1.22 -13.24
N GLN A 604 3.30 -0.40 -14.29
CA GLN A 604 3.33 -0.87 -15.67
C GLN A 604 4.48 -1.86 -15.90
N TYR A 605 5.70 -1.50 -15.50
CA TYR A 605 6.87 -2.39 -15.62
C TYR A 605 6.74 -3.65 -14.79
N ALA A 606 6.22 -3.56 -13.58
CA ALA A 606 6.01 -4.72 -12.73
C ALA A 606 5.03 -5.73 -13.36
N VAL A 607 4.06 -5.25 -14.16
CA VAL A 607 3.12 -6.10 -14.91
C VAL A 607 3.75 -6.59 -16.22
N GLU A 608 4.19 -5.66 -17.08
CA GLU A 608 4.64 -5.99 -18.45
C GLU A 608 5.96 -6.77 -18.48
N GLU A 609 6.94 -6.41 -17.63
CA GLU A 609 8.26 -7.04 -17.58
C GLU A 609 8.39 -8.05 -16.41
N GLY A 610 7.88 -7.69 -15.23
CA GLY A 610 7.90 -8.56 -14.04
C GLY A 610 6.85 -9.65 -14.07
N GLY A 611 5.82 -9.48 -14.90
CA GLY A 611 4.70 -10.41 -15.03
C GLY A 611 3.89 -10.53 -13.75
N ALA A 612 3.70 -9.47 -12.98
CA ALA A 612 2.93 -9.51 -11.72
C ALA A 612 1.60 -10.26 -11.90
N ASN A 613 1.29 -11.16 -10.96
CA ASN A 613 0.10 -12.00 -10.98
C ASN A 613 -0.93 -11.63 -9.91
N ALA A 614 -0.65 -10.61 -9.13
CA ALA A 614 -1.58 -10.03 -8.18
C ALA A 614 -1.29 -8.53 -7.97
N ALA A 615 -2.31 -7.76 -7.58
CA ALA A 615 -2.19 -6.35 -7.25
C ALA A 615 -3.07 -5.99 -6.05
N MET A 616 -2.60 -5.08 -5.19
CA MET A 616 -3.38 -4.54 -4.08
C MET A 616 -3.83 -3.13 -4.41
N THR A 617 -5.14 -2.93 -4.53
CA THR A 617 -5.73 -1.61 -4.77
C THR A 617 -5.65 -0.74 -3.54
N SER A 618 -5.37 0.55 -3.74
CA SER A 618 -5.14 1.51 -2.67
C SER A 618 -6.43 1.96 -1.97
N PHE A 619 -6.27 2.61 -0.80
CA PHE A 619 -7.38 3.13 -0.03
C PHE A 619 -8.02 4.40 -0.61
N ASN A 620 -7.22 5.24 -1.27
CA ASN A 620 -7.63 6.54 -1.77
C ASN A 620 -8.60 6.42 -2.96
N ARG A 621 -9.19 7.54 -3.30
CA ARG A 621 -9.91 7.73 -4.55
C ARG A 621 -9.00 8.32 -5.60
N ILE A 622 -9.21 7.99 -6.84
CA ILE A 622 -8.66 8.64 -8.03
C ILE A 622 -9.79 9.53 -8.56
N GLY A 623 -9.58 10.84 -8.53
CA GLY A 623 -10.70 11.76 -8.63
C GLY A 623 -11.73 11.49 -7.52
N THR A 624 -12.97 11.24 -7.89
CA THR A 624 -14.05 10.96 -6.94
C THR A 624 -14.30 9.47 -6.70
N ARG A 625 -13.65 8.55 -7.45
CA ARG A 625 -13.87 7.10 -7.37
C ARG A 625 -12.78 6.40 -6.58
N TRP A 626 -13.17 5.53 -5.65
CA TRP A 626 -12.21 4.65 -4.98
C TRP A 626 -11.39 3.84 -6.00
N ALA A 627 -10.08 3.72 -5.80
CA ALA A 627 -9.17 3.05 -6.74
C ALA A 627 -9.63 1.63 -7.10
N GLY A 628 -10.08 0.83 -6.11
CA GLY A 628 -10.64 -0.50 -6.36
C GLY A 628 -12.01 -0.52 -7.05
N ALA A 629 -12.68 0.63 -7.17
CA ALA A 629 -13.93 0.80 -7.92
C ALA A 629 -13.75 1.63 -9.19
N HIS A 630 -12.50 1.87 -9.59
CA HIS A 630 -12.19 2.64 -10.80
C HIS A 630 -11.97 1.68 -11.98
N GLY A 631 -13.02 1.46 -12.79
CA GLY A 631 -12.97 0.52 -13.92
C GLY A 631 -11.89 0.87 -14.95
N GLY A 632 -11.64 2.18 -15.18
CA GLY A 632 -10.54 2.65 -16.03
C GLY A 632 -9.19 2.15 -15.53
N LEU A 633 -8.96 2.17 -14.21
CA LEU A 633 -7.73 1.66 -13.60
C LEU A 633 -7.63 0.13 -13.68
N CYS A 634 -8.63 -0.58 -13.14
CA CYS A 634 -8.52 -2.03 -12.93
C CYS A 634 -8.84 -2.85 -14.20
N ASN A 635 -9.88 -2.47 -14.96
CA ASN A 635 -10.26 -3.23 -16.15
C ASN A 635 -9.55 -2.73 -17.42
N GLU A 636 -9.52 -1.41 -17.64
CA GLU A 636 -8.98 -0.89 -18.90
C GLU A 636 -7.45 -0.88 -18.89
N VAL A 637 -6.84 -0.17 -17.94
CA VAL A 637 -5.37 -0.02 -17.90
C VAL A 637 -4.70 -1.31 -17.44
N LEU A 638 -5.02 -1.79 -16.24
CA LEU A 638 -4.32 -2.95 -15.68
C LEU A 638 -4.49 -4.20 -16.55
N ARG A 639 -5.75 -4.58 -16.87
CA ARG A 639 -6.03 -5.86 -17.54
C ARG A 639 -5.91 -5.78 -19.05
N LYS A 640 -6.51 -4.75 -19.69
CA LYS A 640 -6.57 -4.70 -21.16
C LYS A 640 -5.33 -4.06 -21.78
N GLU A 641 -4.87 -2.91 -21.26
CA GLU A 641 -3.68 -2.26 -21.81
C GLU A 641 -2.41 -3.04 -21.46
N TRP A 642 -2.19 -3.39 -20.19
CA TRP A 642 -0.95 -4.04 -19.74
C TRP A 642 -1.00 -5.57 -19.78
N GLY A 643 -2.17 -6.17 -20.03
CA GLY A 643 -2.29 -7.62 -20.15
C GLY A 643 -2.21 -8.38 -18.82
N PHE A 644 -2.52 -7.74 -17.72
CA PHE A 644 -2.54 -8.39 -16.40
C PHE A 644 -3.57 -9.52 -16.34
N VAL A 645 -3.09 -10.73 -16.10
CA VAL A 645 -3.93 -11.90 -15.82
C VAL A 645 -3.63 -12.39 -14.42
N GLY A 646 -4.52 -12.04 -13.49
CA GLY A 646 -4.29 -12.33 -12.07
C GLY A 646 -5.37 -11.77 -11.17
N VAL A 647 -5.15 -11.89 -9.86
CA VAL A 647 -6.08 -11.48 -8.82
C VAL A 647 -5.77 -10.07 -8.32
N THR A 648 -6.79 -9.26 -8.11
CA THR A 648 -6.70 -7.99 -7.39
C THR A 648 -7.29 -8.13 -5.99
N LEU A 649 -6.67 -7.46 -5.02
CA LEU A 649 -7.03 -7.46 -3.62
C LEU A 649 -7.16 -6.02 -3.14
N THR A 650 -8.10 -5.71 -2.27
CA THR A 650 -8.13 -4.40 -1.61
C THR A 650 -6.99 -4.27 -0.61
N ASP A 651 -6.61 -3.06 -0.22
CA ASP A 651 -5.94 -2.83 1.06
C ASP A 651 -6.89 -3.20 2.22
N ALA A 652 -6.39 -3.24 3.47
CA ALA A 652 -7.10 -3.82 4.61
C ALA A 652 -8.52 -3.25 4.83
N VAL A 653 -9.52 -4.12 4.71
CA VAL A 653 -10.92 -3.80 5.01
C VAL A 653 -11.19 -4.10 6.47
N MET A 654 -11.54 -3.08 7.24
CA MET A 654 -12.14 -3.28 8.55
C MET A 654 -13.65 -3.15 8.42
N ALA A 655 -14.43 -3.83 9.24
CA ALA A 655 -15.88 -3.95 9.17
C ALA A 655 -16.68 -2.64 8.93
N ASN A 656 -16.04 -1.52 8.92
CA ASN A 656 -16.62 -0.19 8.91
C ASN A 656 -16.20 0.70 7.70
N ARG A 657 -15.57 0.15 6.66
CA ARG A 657 -15.06 0.95 5.54
C ARG A 657 -15.98 0.83 4.33
N ASN A 658 -17.04 1.63 4.30
CA ASN A 658 -18.11 1.51 3.32
C ASN A 658 -17.75 1.97 1.90
N TRP A 659 -16.67 2.78 1.71
CA TRP A 659 -16.25 3.20 0.36
C TRP A 659 -15.62 2.08 -0.47
N MET A 660 -15.27 0.96 0.18
CA MET A 660 -14.77 -0.24 -0.48
C MET A 660 -15.93 -1.19 -0.77
N ASP A 661 -16.98 -0.66 -1.41
CA ASP A 661 -18.19 -1.40 -1.73
C ASP A 661 -17.89 -2.58 -2.67
N VAL A 662 -18.48 -3.73 -2.36
CA VAL A 662 -18.23 -4.99 -3.07
C VAL A 662 -18.81 -4.94 -4.48
N SER A 663 -20.02 -4.41 -4.66
CA SER A 663 -20.72 -4.48 -5.93
C SER A 663 -20.01 -3.67 -7.01
N ILE A 664 -19.63 -2.43 -6.69
CA ILE A 664 -18.91 -1.58 -7.65
C ILE A 664 -17.44 -2.00 -7.79
N GLY A 665 -16.81 -2.50 -6.72
CA GLY A 665 -15.45 -3.01 -6.80
C GLY A 665 -15.33 -4.20 -7.74
N LEU A 666 -16.22 -5.21 -7.61
CA LEU A 666 -16.26 -6.36 -8.50
C LEU A 666 -16.56 -5.96 -9.95
N GLU A 667 -17.49 -5.02 -10.17
CA GLU A 667 -17.76 -4.48 -11.51
C GLU A 667 -16.53 -3.79 -12.11
N ALA A 668 -15.77 -3.08 -11.30
CA ALA A 668 -14.57 -2.37 -11.72
C ALA A 668 -13.34 -3.29 -11.91
N GLY A 669 -13.40 -4.55 -11.49
CA GLY A 669 -12.31 -5.52 -11.64
C GLY A 669 -11.44 -5.69 -10.40
N ASN A 670 -11.90 -5.25 -9.21
CA ASN A 670 -11.30 -5.62 -7.93
C ASN A 670 -11.91 -6.94 -7.45
N ASP A 671 -11.07 -7.96 -7.22
CA ASP A 671 -11.55 -9.34 -7.06
C ASP A 671 -11.84 -9.74 -5.61
N THR A 672 -11.00 -9.31 -4.65
CA THR A 672 -11.03 -9.84 -3.28
C THR A 672 -10.85 -8.74 -2.23
N TRP A 673 -11.30 -8.99 -0.98
CA TRP A 673 -11.29 -8.02 0.12
C TRP A 673 -10.40 -8.47 1.27
N LEU A 674 -9.29 -7.77 1.52
CA LEU A 674 -8.32 -8.06 2.58
C LEU A 674 -8.91 -7.82 3.98
N SER A 675 -8.63 -8.73 4.92
CA SER A 675 -9.08 -8.64 6.32
C SER A 675 -10.60 -8.64 6.52
N SER A 676 -11.33 -9.15 5.55
CA SER A 676 -12.76 -9.45 5.65
C SER A 676 -12.98 -10.78 6.41
N GLY A 677 -14.14 -11.34 6.34
CA GLY A 677 -14.43 -12.61 7.02
C GLY A 677 -15.90 -12.99 6.90
N ASP A 678 -16.36 -13.91 7.74
CA ASP A 678 -17.72 -14.49 7.67
C ASP A 678 -18.84 -13.44 7.59
N TRP A 679 -18.62 -12.27 8.20
CA TRP A 679 -19.58 -11.17 8.13
C TRP A 679 -19.77 -10.61 6.72
N LEU A 680 -18.70 -10.59 5.90
CA LEU A 680 -18.76 -10.14 4.51
C LEU A 680 -19.25 -11.27 3.60
N VAL A 681 -18.76 -12.49 3.80
CA VAL A 681 -19.17 -13.68 3.05
C VAL A 681 -20.69 -13.84 3.07
N SER A 682 -21.31 -13.79 4.27
CA SER A 682 -22.76 -13.92 4.42
C SER A 682 -23.54 -12.79 3.73
N LYS A 683 -22.97 -11.57 3.65
CA LYS A 683 -23.59 -10.46 2.91
C LYS A 683 -23.49 -10.67 1.41
N ILE A 684 -22.31 -11.04 0.91
CA ILE A 684 -22.08 -11.29 -0.52
C ILE A 684 -23.03 -12.39 -1.00
N GLU A 685 -23.14 -13.48 -0.26
CA GLU A 685 -24.06 -14.57 -0.56
C GLU A 685 -25.52 -14.08 -0.68
N GLY A 686 -25.97 -13.28 0.29
CA GLY A 686 -27.32 -12.71 0.25
C GLY A 686 -27.55 -11.76 -0.92
N TRP A 687 -26.59 -10.88 -1.21
CA TRP A 687 -26.72 -9.94 -2.33
C TRP A 687 -26.69 -10.64 -3.69
N ALA A 688 -25.77 -11.59 -3.90
CA ALA A 688 -25.60 -12.29 -5.15
C ALA A 688 -26.77 -13.25 -5.46
N ALA A 689 -27.51 -13.69 -4.44
CA ALA A 689 -28.74 -14.47 -4.64
C ALA A 689 -29.87 -13.65 -5.29
N GLU A 690 -29.84 -12.31 -5.16
CA GLU A 690 -30.86 -11.40 -5.66
C GLU A 690 -30.38 -10.54 -6.86
N ASP A 691 -29.07 -10.57 -7.17
CA ASP A 691 -28.44 -9.72 -8.17
C ASP A 691 -27.59 -10.54 -9.16
N GLY A 692 -28.11 -10.72 -10.37
CA GLY A 692 -27.45 -11.51 -11.43
C GLY A 692 -26.14 -10.87 -11.92
N LYS A 693 -26.05 -9.55 -11.97
CA LYS A 693 -24.81 -8.84 -12.33
C LYS A 693 -23.73 -9.09 -11.29
N LEU A 694 -24.06 -8.99 -10.00
CA LEU A 694 -23.13 -9.28 -8.93
C LEU A 694 -22.64 -10.73 -8.99
N LEU A 695 -23.54 -11.71 -9.23
CA LEU A 695 -23.19 -13.11 -9.37
C LEU A 695 -22.22 -13.35 -10.53
N ASN A 696 -22.43 -12.72 -11.69
CA ASN A 696 -21.51 -12.81 -12.83
C ASN A 696 -20.13 -12.23 -12.50
N ASN A 697 -20.08 -11.08 -11.84
CA ASN A 697 -18.83 -10.46 -11.40
C ASN A 697 -18.09 -11.32 -10.35
N LEU A 698 -18.81 -11.95 -9.41
CA LEU A 698 -18.27 -12.91 -8.45
C LEU A 698 -17.61 -14.10 -9.16
N ARG A 699 -18.25 -14.65 -10.21
CA ARG A 699 -17.68 -15.76 -10.98
C ARG A 699 -16.41 -15.36 -11.70
N THR A 700 -16.39 -14.14 -12.26
CA THR A 700 -15.18 -13.58 -12.91
C THR A 700 -14.03 -13.43 -11.89
N SER A 701 -14.32 -12.86 -10.74
CA SER A 701 -13.34 -12.71 -9.66
C SER A 701 -12.86 -14.05 -9.11
N ALA A 702 -13.76 -15.01 -8.93
CA ALA A 702 -13.38 -16.38 -8.55
C ALA A 702 -12.46 -17.02 -9.59
N LYS A 703 -12.71 -16.82 -10.89
CA LYS A 703 -11.81 -17.28 -11.96
C LYS A 703 -10.42 -16.68 -11.86
N ASN A 704 -10.34 -15.34 -11.70
CA ASN A 704 -9.08 -14.62 -11.54
C ASN A 704 -8.27 -15.17 -10.35
N PHE A 705 -8.95 -15.37 -9.23
CA PHE A 705 -8.36 -15.95 -8.02
C PHE A 705 -7.87 -17.38 -8.26
N LEU A 706 -8.74 -18.26 -8.74
CA LEU A 706 -8.43 -19.68 -8.93
C LEU A 706 -7.33 -19.90 -9.97
N TYR A 707 -7.33 -19.13 -11.07
CA TYR A 707 -6.27 -19.15 -12.07
C TYR A 707 -4.91 -18.80 -11.45
N THR A 708 -4.87 -17.74 -10.65
CA THR A 708 -3.65 -17.28 -9.97
C THR A 708 -3.12 -18.36 -9.02
N TYR A 709 -3.99 -18.91 -8.19
CA TYR A 709 -3.60 -19.89 -7.18
C TYR A 709 -3.32 -21.28 -7.76
N ALA A 710 -3.99 -21.70 -8.85
CA ALA A 710 -3.67 -22.93 -9.57
C ALA A 710 -2.21 -22.95 -10.08
N ASN A 711 -1.70 -21.76 -10.45
CA ASN A 711 -0.35 -21.58 -10.99
C ASN A 711 0.65 -21.07 -9.94
N SER A 712 0.39 -21.30 -8.66
CA SER A 712 1.21 -20.85 -7.53
C SER A 712 1.74 -22.00 -6.69
N ALA A 713 2.59 -21.67 -5.70
CA ALA A 713 3.11 -22.63 -4.73
C ALA A 713 2.02 -23.28 -3.85
N ALA A 714 0.79 -22.74 -3.83
CA ALA A 714 -0.36 -23.35 -3.16
C ALA A 714 -0.61 -24.78 -3.65
N MET A 715 -0.38 -25.00 -4.94
CA MET A 715 -0.63 -26.30 -5.57
C MET A 715 0.60 -27.21 -5.66
N ASN A 716 1.72 -26.85 -5.03
CA ASN A 716 2.94 -27.65 -5.04
C ASN A 716 2.70 -29.03 -4.43
N GLY A 717 2.94 -30.09 -5.21
CA GLY A 717 2.73 -31.48 -4.82
C GLY A 717 1.28 -31.97 -4.95
N MET A 718 0.34 -31.08 -5.35
CA MET A 718 -1.04 -31.45 -5.63
C MET A 718 -1.17 -32.11 -6.99
N ASN A 719 -2.10 -33.05 -7.11
CA ASN A 719 -2.46 -33.72 -8.36
C ASN A 719 -3.96 -34.06 -8.34
N GLU A 720 -4.48 -34.63 -9.41
CA GLU A 720 -5.91 -34.93 -9.58
C GLU A 720 -6.49 -35.87 -8.51
N THR A 721 -5.67 -36.63 -7.82
CA THR A 721 -6.09 -37.54 -6.73
C THR A 721 -5.93 -36.92 -5.34
N SER A 722 -5.38 -35.74 -5.25
CA SER A 722 -5.20 -35.00 -4.00
C SER A 722 -6.56 -34.50 -3.48
N HIS A 723 -6.75 -34.56 -2.19
CA HIS A 723 -7.93 -34.05 -1.52
C HIS A 723 -7.53 -33.27 -0.27
N VAL A 724 -8.33 -32.30 0.10
CA VAL A 724 -8.13 -31.49 1.30
C VAL A 724 -8.54 -32.33 2.52
N VAL A 725 -7.67 -32.37 3.51
CA VAL A 725 -7.94 -33.01 4.79
C VAL A 725 -8.02 -31.95 5.88
N HIS A 726 -9.21 -31.74 6.42
CA HIS A 726 -9.37 -30.89 7.60
C HIS A 726 -8.78 -31.60 8.83
N THR A 727 -7.67 -31.10 9.32
CA THR A 727 -7.14 -31.48 10.63
C THR A 727 -7.66 -30.49 11.66
N THR A 728 -8.64 -30.92 12.50
CA THR A 728 -8.99 -30.14 13.69
C THR A 728 -7.74 -29.99 14.54
N SER A 729 -7.41 -28.75 14.90
CA SER A 729 -6.27 -28.50 15.78
C SER A 729 -6.50 -29.22 17.12
N TRP A 730 -5.43 -29.68 17.78
CA TRP A 730 -5.56 -30.26 19.12
C TRP A 730 -6.26 -29.31 20.08
N VAL A 731 -6.07 -27.98 19.89
CA VAL A 731 -6.73 -26.93 20.67
C VAL A 731 -8.25 -26.96 20.48
N GLU A 732 -8.75 -27.09 19.23
CA GLU A 732 -10.19 -27.19 18.94
C GLU A 732 -10.77 -28.47 19.53
N THR A 733 -10.04 -29.59 19.42
CA THR A 733 -10.45 -30.87 20.01
C THR A 733 -10.50 -30.80 21.52
N ASP A 734 -9.48 -30.26 22.18
CA ASP A 734 -9.41 -30.12 23.63
C ASP A 734 -10.46 -29.11 24.15
N MET A 735 -10.73 -28.05 23.39
CA MET A 735 -11.80 -27.09 23.72
C MET A 735 -13.19 -27.72 23.57
N LEU A 736 -13.42 -28.54 22.56
CA LEU A 736 -14.67 -29.30 22.43
C LEU A 736 -14.86 -30.25 23.60
N ILE A 737 -13.81 -30.99 23.96
CA ILE A 737 -13.80 -31.88 25.12
C ILE A 737 -14.08 -31.08 26.41
N ALA A 738 -13.38 -29.96 26.59
CA ALA A 738 -13.60 -29.09 27.76
C ALA A 738 -15.04 -28.57 27.84
N ARG A 739 -15.63 -28.18 26.71
CA ARG A 739 -17.05 -27.80 26.61
C ARG A 739 -17.98 -28.93 27.03
N ILE A 740 -17.79 -30.10 26.47
CA ILE A 740 -18.63 -31.27 26.81
C ILE A 740 -18.51 -31.58 28.29
N VAL A 741 -17.29 -31.59 28.84
CA VAL A 741 -17.04 -31.82 30.26
C VAL A 741 -17.73 -30.77 31.13
N LEU A 742 -17.64 -29.47 30.78
CA LEU A 742 -18.28 -28.40 31.49
C LEU A 742 -19.82 -28.46 31.43
N ILE A 743 -20.39 -28.82 30.26
CA ILE A 743 -21.83 -29.05 30.11
C ILE A 743 -22.29 -30.18 31.02
N VAL A 744 -21.59 -31.33 31.01
CA VAL A 744 -21.90 -32.48 31.84
C VAL A 744 -21.78 -32.13 33.34
N LEU A 745 -20.70 -31.46 33.73
CA LEU A 745 -20.52 -31.01 35.13
C LEU A 745 -21.61 -30.05 35.54
N THR A 746 -22.00 -29.08 34.72
CA THR A 746 -23.07 -28.11 34.99
C THR A 746 -24.40 -28.84 35.13
N ALA A 747 -24.70 -29.80 34.27
CA ALA A 747 -25.90 -30.61 34.37
C ALA A 747 -25.92 -31.48 35.66
N LEU A 748 -24.80 -32.11 35.99
CA LEU A 748 -24.66 -32.91 37.23
C LEU A 748 -24.79 -32.03 38.47
N PHE A 749 -24.17 -30.87 38.49
CA PHE A 749 -24.33 -29.88 39.60
C PHE A 749 -25.75 -29.36 39.68
N GLY A 750 -26.39 -29.02 38.58
CA GLY A 750 -27.78 -28.64 38.53
C GLY A 750 -28.72 -29.73 39.08
N LEU A 751 -28.51 -30.98 38.71
CA LEU A 751 -29.25 -32.15 39.20
C LEU A 751 -28.98 -32.38 40.66
N ALA A 752 -27.74 -32.35 41.12
CA ALA A 752 -27.39 -32.44 42.54
C ALA A 752 -28.03 -31.35 43.38
N MET A 753 -28.11 -30.13 42.86
CA MET A 753 -28.83 -29.02 43.49
C MET A 753 -30.33 -29.29 43.59
N LEU A 754 -30.96 -29.73 42.52
CA LEU A 754 -32.40 -30.05 42.53
C LEU A 754 -32.68 -31.16 43.54
N VAL A 755 -31.87 -32.22 43.55
CA VAL A 755 -31.97 -33.32 44.50
C VAL A 755 -31.78 -32.81 45.93
N SER A 756 -30.77 -31.98 46.19
CA SER A 756 -30.50 -31.36 47.49
C SER A 756 -31.66 -30.49 47.95
N TYR A 757 -32.21 -29.69 47.03
CA TYR A 757 -33.38 -28.84 47.29
C TYR A 757 -34.60 -29.67 47.74
N PHE A 758 -34.93 -30.74 46.95
CA PHE A 758 -36.05 -31.64 47.33
C PHE A 758 -35.79 -32.44 48.60
N MET A 759 -34.55 -32.70 48.96
CA MET A 759 -34.18 -33.33 50.21
C MET A 759 -34.25 -32.33 51.39
N ASP A 760 -33.94 -31.06 51.22
CA ASP A 760 -33.90 -30.02 52.27
C ASP A 760 -35.26 -29.41 52.59
N VAL A 761 -36.26 -29.51 51.71
CA VAL A 761 -37.64 -29.11 51.96
C VAL A 761 -38.27 -29.93 53.11
N LYS A 762 -37.69 -31.08 53.43
CA LYS A 762 -38.11 -31.95 54.51
C LYS A 762 -37.40 -31.66 55.83
N LYS A 763 -36.44 -30.74 56.01
CA LYS A 763 -35.73 -30.40 57.24
C LYS A 763 -35.68 -28.89 57.50
N LYS A 764 -36.28 -28.49 58.68
CA LYS A 764 -36.28 -27.11 59.19
C LYS A 764 -34.99 -26.83 59.95
N ALA A 765 -34.29 -25.75 59.61
CA ALA A 765 -33.73 -24.63 60.44
C ALA A 765 -32.47 -24.03 59.88
N ALA A 766 -32.36 -22.68 59.85
CA ALA A 766 -31.28 -21.88 59.42
C ALA A 766 -30.53 -21.18 60.53
N SER A 767 -29.18 -21.20 60.55
CA SER A 767 -28.31 -20.48 61.46
C SER A 767 -27.84 -19.09 60.96
N ALA A 768 -27.36 -18.24 61.88
CA ALA A 768 -27.07 -16.80 61.64
C ALA A 768 -25.95 -16.47 60.66
N ASP A 769 -25.05 -17.39 60.37
CA ASP A 769 -23.86 -17.16 59.48
C ASP A 769 -24.19 -17.03 57.99
N ARG A 770 -25.38 -17.42 57.57
CA ARG A 770 -25.84 -17.38 56.19
C ARG A 770 -25.99 -15.97 55.62
N LYS A 771 -26.22 -14.97 56.45
CA LYS A 771 -26.40 -13.59 56.02
C LYS A 771 -25.10 -13.04 55.38
N THR A 772 -23.97 -13.34 56.00
CA THR A 772 -22.66 -12.88 55.53
C THR A 772 -22.28 -13.55 54.20
N VAL A 773 -22.43 -14.88 54.11
CA VAL A 773 -22.14 -15.61 52.87
C VAL A 773 -23.06 -15.17 51.72
N SER A 774 -24.32 -14.89 52.02
CA SER A 774 -25.31 -14.38 51.04
C SER A 774 -24.96 -12.99 50.52
N ILE A 775 -24.51 -12.09 51.39
CA ILE A 775 -24.06 -10.76 51.03
C ILE A 775 -22.78 -10.86 50.16
N VAL A 776 -21.83 -11.71 50.55
CA VAL A 776 -20.60 -11.93 49.81
C VAL A 776 -20.91 -12.49 48.40
N ALA A 777 -21.80 -13.48 48.27
CA ALA A 777 -22.21 -14.01 46.96
C ALA A 777 -22.88 -12.96 46.07
N ALA A 778 -23.74 -12.10 46.66
CA ALA A 778 -24.38 -11.01 45.96
C ALA A 778 -23.35 -9.96 45.44
N VAL A 779 -22.38 -9.60 46.30
CA VAL A 779 -21.32 -8.65 45.97
C VAL A 779 -20.44 -9.21 44.83
N ILE A 780 -20.07 -10.49 44.92
CA ILE A 780 -19.25 -11.14 43.84
C ILE A 780 -20.01 -11.16 42.52
N ALA A 781 -21.32 -11.46 42.51
CA ALA A 781 -22.15 -11.43 41.32
C ALA A 781 -22.26 -10.01 40.69
N VAL A 782 -22.34 -8.97 41.51
CA VAL A 782 -22.33 -7.57 41.09
C VAL A 782 -20.95 -7.21 40.49
N LEU A 783 -19.87 -7.62 41.14
CA LEU A 783 -18.52 -7.39 40.63
C LEU A 783 -18.31 -8.12 39.28
N ALA A 784 -18.81 -9.34 39.12
CA ALA A 784 -18.78 -10.05 37.85
C ALA A 784 -19.53 -9.27 36.75
N ALA A 785 -20.70 -8.70 37.07
CA ALA A 785 -21.46 -7.87 36.12
C ALA A 785 -20.72 -6.57 35.74
N ILE A 786 -20.06 -5.93 36.73
CA ILE A 786 -19.25 -4.71 36.46
C ILE A 786 -18.07 -5.03 35.55
N PHE A 787 -17.30 -6.10 35.80
CA PHE A 787 -16.19 -6.50 34.93
C PHE A 787 -16.67 -6.91 33.56
N TYR A 788 -17.85 -7.53 33.44
CA TYR A 788 -18.45 -7.84 32.14
C TYR A 788 -18.76 -6.57 31.33
N ILE A 789 -19.32 -5.52 31.98
CA ILE A 789 -19.53 -4.22 31.32
C ILE A 789 -18.20 -3.56 30.93
N ILE A 790 -17.18 -3.63 31.79
CA ILE A 790 -15.85 -3.06 31.48
C ILE A 790 -15.24 -3.70 30.24
N ILE A 791 -15.39 -5.01 30.08
CA ILE A 791 -14.91 -5.73 28.87
C ILE A 791 -15.60 -5.20 27.64
N ASP A 792 -16.91 -5.01 27.67
CA ASP A 792 -17.69 -4.52 26.50
C ASP A 792 -17.36 -3.06 26.18
N THR A 793 -17.19 -2.20 27.20
CA THR A 793 -16.89 -0.77 26.98
C THR A 793 -15.43 -0.48 26.58
N ALA A 794 -14.50 -1.36 26.98
CA ALA A 794 -13.08 -1.20 26.69
C ALA A 794 -12.65 -1.82 25.34
N ALA A 795 -13.49 -2.67 24.74
CA ALA A 795 -13.20 -3.29 23.45
C ALA A 795 -13.47 -2.29 22.32
N THR A 796 -12.43 -2.02 21.51
CA THR A 796 -12.53 -1.20 20.28
C THR A 796 -13.26 -1.89 19.13
N THR A 797 -13.44 -3.21 19.21
CA THR A 797 -14.28 -3.99 18.31
C THR A 797 -15.60 -4.28 19.00
N LYS A 798 -16.73 -3.96 18.36
CA LYS A 798 -18.08 -4.25 18.89
C LYS A 798 -18.20 -5.73 19.20
N MET A 799 -18.12 -6.04 20.48
CA MET A 799 -18.51 -7.35 20.97
C MET A 799 -20.03 -7.47 20.92
N ASN A 800 -20.53 -8.65 20.60
CA ASN A 800 -21.95 -8.94 20.75
C ASN A 800 -22.25 -8.97 22.25
N PHE A 801 -22.56 -7.79 22.79
CA PHE A 801 -22.99 -7.66 24.19
C PHE A 801 -24.21 -8.52 24.44
N ASP A 802 -24.02 -9.57 25.20
CA ASP A 802 -25.14 -10.42 25.60
C ASP A 802 -25.83 -9.85 26.85
N ALA A 803 -26.81 -8.98 26.63
CA ALA A 803 -27.61 -8.40 27.69
C ALA A 803 -28.23 -9.45 28.64
N VAL A 804 -28.40 -10.68 28.14
CA VAL A 804 -28.95 -11.79 28.97
C VAL A 804 -27.96 -12.19 30.07
N VAL A 805 -26.64 -12.23 29.78
CA VAL A 805 -25.61 -12.50 30.79
C VAL A 805 -25.66 -11.47 31.90
N LEU A 806 -25.72 -10.18 31.57
CA LEU A 806 -25.79 -9.10 32.52
C LEU A 806 -27.07 -9.19 33.38
N VAL A 807 -28.21 -9.39 32.73
CA VAL A 807 -29.52 -9.52 33.45
C VAL A 807 -29.47 -10.71 34.40
N LEU A 808 -28.97 -11.86 34.00
CA LEU A 808 -28.86 -13.05 34.85
C LEU A 808 -27.95 -12.83 36.05
N LEU A 809 -26.82 -12.11 35.90
CA LEU A 809 -25.91 -11.78 36.98
C LEU A 809 -26.58 -10.83 38.01
N LEU A 810 -27.30 -9.82 37.54
CA LEU A 810 -28.03 -8.88 38.41
C LEU A 810 -29.19 -9.57 39.14
N VAL A 811 -29.95 -10.42 38.47
CA VAL A 811 -31.00 -11.25 39.06
C VAL A 811 -30.41 -12.21 40.10
N SER A 812 -29.27 -12.82 39.78
CA SER A 812 -28.54 -13.68 40.72
C SER A 812 -28.13 -12.93 41.99
N ALA A 813 -27.54 -11.73 41.85
CA ALA A 813 -27.16 -10.88 42.97
C ALA A 813 -28.36 -10.52 43.88
N MET A 814 -29.47 -10.16 43.25
CA MET A 814 -30.74 -9.88 44.00
C MET A 814 -31.27 -11.11 44.73
N CYS A 815 -31.25 -12.28 44.04
CA CYS A 815 -31.69 -13.53 44.64
C CYS A 815 -30.81 -13.92 45.83
N TYR A 816 -29.51 -13.79 45.77
CA TYR A 816 -28.59 -14.07 46.88
C TYR A 816 -28.81 -13.12 48.03
N PHE A 817 -28.95 -11.81 47.77
CA PHE A 817 -29.19 -10.83 48.82
C PHE A 817 -30.51 -11.11 49.58
N VAL A 818 -31.62 -11.31 48.84
CA VAL A 818 -32.92 -11.57 49.45
C VAL A 818 -32.94 -12.92 50.18
N ALA A 819 -32.25 -13.95 49.61
CA ALA A 819 -32.12 -15.25 50.29
C ALA A 819 -31.48 -15.13 51.68
N GLY A 820 -30.43 -14.27 51.81
CA GLY A 820 -29.80 -14.03 53.11
C GLY A 820 -30.64 -13.24 54.07
N VAL A 821 -31.38 -12.23 53.60
CA VAL A 821 -32.25 -11.37 54.47
C VAL A 821 -33.50 -12.09 54.85
N LYS A 822 -34.16 -12.80 53.95
CA LYS A 822 -35.47 -13.46 54.20
C LYS A 822 -35.37 -14.93 54.61
N LYS A 823 -34.14 -15.51 54.57
CA LYS A 823 -33.89 -16.94 54.91
C LYS A 823 -34.64 -17.91 53.96
N ILE A 824 -34.81 -17.57 52.71
CA ILE A 824 -35.56 -18.38 51.73
C ILE A 824 -34.56 -19.17 50.87
N GLY A 825 -34.38 -20.46 51.11
CA GLY A 825 -33.45 -21.33 50.38
C GLY A 825 -33.75 -21.43 48.86
N LEU A 826 -35.03 -21.33 48.46
CA LEU A 826 -35.42 -21.30 47.04
C LEU A 826 -34.79 -20.14 46.27
N LEU A 827 -34.63 -18.97 46.89
CA LEU A 827 -34.02 -17.82 46.24
C LEU A 827 -32.50 -18.01 46.11
N ALA A 828 -31.85 -18.68 47.04
CA ALA A 828 -30.43 -19.03 46.89
C ALA A 828 -30.23 -20.01 45.73
N ALA A 829 -31.13 -20.99 45.59
CA ALA A 829 -31.12 -21.91 44.44
C ALA A 829 -31.36 -21.21 43.08
N ALA A 830 -32.31 -20.27 43.06
CA ALA A 830 -32.60 -19.47 41.87
C ALA A 830 -31.40 -18.59 41.47
N GLY A 831 -30.76 -17.92 42.47
CA GLY A 831 -29.56 -17.12 42.26
C GLY A 831 -28.40 -17.96 41.68
N LEU A 832 -28.18 -19.14 42.24
CA LEU A 832 -27.15 -20.04 41.73
C LEU A 832 -27.48 -20.55 40.31
N ALA A 833 -28.72 -20.89 40.02
CA ALA A 833 -29.12 -21.25 38.65
C ALA A 833 -28.90 -20.12 37.67
N CYS A 834 -29.27 -18.88 38.01
CA CYS A 834 -28.98 -17.70 37.16
C CYS A 834 -27.49 -17.48 36.96
N THR A 835 -26.64 -17.65 37.97
CA THR A 835 -25.19 -17.53 37.88
C THR A 835 -24.62 -18.62 36.97
N LEU A 836 -25.04 -19.84 37.08
CA LEU A 836 -24.57 -20.95 36.26
C LEU A 836 -25.01 -20.80 34.80
N VAL A 837 -26.22 -20.34 34.53
CA VAL A 837 -26.71 -20.06 33.19
C VAL A 837 -25.95 -18.86 32.57
N ALA A 838 -25.70 -17.80 33.36
CA ALA A 838 -24.88 -16.67 32.91
C ALA A 838 -23.47 -17.12 32.57
N TRP A 839 -22.84 -17.91 33.46
CA TRP A 839 -21.50 -18.44 33.25
C TRP A 839 -21.40 -19.37 32.02
N PHE A 840 -22.39 -20.27 31.87
CA PHE A 840 -22.47 -21.15 30.70
C PHE A 840 -22.66 -20.36 29.41
N ARG A 841 -23.55 -19.39 29.41
CA ARG A 841 -23.80 -18.54 28.26
C ARG A 841 -22.57 -17.68 27.92
N TYR A 842 -21.89 -17.15 28.90
CA TYR A 842 -20.62 -16.44 28.74
C TYR A 842 -19.55 -17.36 28.11
N LEU A 843 -19.42 -18.61 28.55
CA LEU A 843 -18.51 -19.58 27.97
C LEU A 843 -18.84 -19.92 26.52
N VAL A 844 -20.13 -20.10 26.20
CA VAL A 844 -20.55 -20.50 24.86
C VAL A 844 -20.50 -19.34 23.87
N THR A 845 -20.90 -18.13 24.30
CA THR A 845 -20.96 -16.99 23.39
C THR A 845 -19.63 -16.26 23.25
N GLU A 846 -18.88 -16.11 24.34
CA GLU A 846 -17.65 -15.30 24.34
C GLU A 846 -16.39 -16.11 24.02
N ILE A 847 -16.33 -17.36 24.43
CA ILE A 847 -15.17 -18.22 24.10
C ILE A 847 -15.22 -18.70 22.66
N ASN A 848 -16.38 -18.93 22.07
CA ASN A 848 -16.51 -19.27 20.64
C ASN A 848 -16.08 -18.14 19.71
N PHE A 849 -16.31 -16.91 20.11
CA PHE A 849 -16.01 -15.75 19.28
C PHE A 849 -14.53 -15.32 19.36
N ARG A 850 -13.78 -15.78 20.39
CA ARG A 850 -12.47 -15.22 20.74
C ARG A 850 -11.30 -16.21 20.74
N MET A 851 -11.46 -17.40 20.19
CA MET A 851 -10.28 -18.27 20.05
C MET A 851 -9.24 -17.67 19.11
N ASP A 852 -9.66 -17.00 18.06
CA ASP A 852 -8.75 -16.25 17.18
C ASP A 852 -8.15 -15.01 17.90
N ASP A 853 -8.93 -14.38 18.81
CA ASP A 853 -8.50 -13.26 19.63
C ASP A 853 -7.66 -13.67 20.86
N LEU A 854 -7.81 -14.89 21.40
CA LEU A 854 -7.01 -15.39 22.52
C LEU A 854 -5.54 -15.61 22.12
N VAL A 855 -5.28 -16.00 20.87
CA VAL A 855 -3.93 -16.05 20.32
C VAL A 855 -3.32 -14.65 20.25
N LEU A 856 -4.12 -13.64 19.92
CA LEU A 856 -3.73 -12.21 19.96
C LEU A 856 -3.52 -11.70 21.39
N ILE A 857 -4.34 -12.13 22.36
CA ILE A 857 -4.28 -11.71 23.78
C ILE A 857 -3.02 -12.25 24.48
N PHE A 858 -2.59 -13.45 24.17
CA PHE A 858 -1.39 -14.07 24.78
C PHE A 858 -0.13 -13.91 23.93
N GLY A 859 -0.23 -13.44 22.68
CA GLY A 859 0.87 -13.28 21.74
C GLY A 859 1.66 -11.96 21.81
N GLY A 860 1.33 -11.03 22.68
CA GLY A 860 2.21 -9.94 23.11
C GLY A 860 2.20 -8.63 22.33
N THR A 861 1.16 -7.81 22.45
CA THR A 861 1.29 -6.35 22.34
C THR A 861 0.53 -5.66 23.50
N SER A 862 1.11 -4.56 23.99
CA SER A 862 0.78 -3.94 25.28
C SER A 862 -0.65 -3.41 25.49
N THR A 863 -1.44 -3.28 24.45
CA THR A 863 -2.85 -2.81 24.52
C THR A 863 -3.85 -3.94 24.75
N ILE A 864 -3.51 -5.15 24.36
CA ILE A 864 -4.39 -6.32 24.46
C ILE A 864 -4.25 -7.00 25.82
N GLY A 865 -3.08 -6.88 26.46
CA GLY A 865 -2.85 -7.35 27.84
C GLY A 865 -3.77 -6.68 28.87
N ALA A 866 -4.21 -5.44 28.61
CA ALA A 866 -5.15 -4.74 29.50
C ALA A 866 -6.60 -5.31 29.47
N LEU A 867 -7.00 -5.96 28.38
CA LEU A 867 -8.34 -6.56 28.24
C LEU A 867 -8.38 -8.02 28.74
N GLY A 868 -7.26 -8.74 28.71
CA GLY A 868 -7.17 -10.12 29.23
C GLY A 868 -7.43 -10.20 30.73
N VAL A 869 -7.00 -9.20 31.50
CA VAL A 869 -7.21 -9.16 32.96
C VAL A 869 -8.68 -9.02 33.33
N PRO A 870 -9.47 -8.06 32.79
CA PRO A 870 -10.90 -8.00 33.04
C PRO A 870 -11.67 -9.26 32.63
N PHE A 871 -11.29 -9.89 31.51
CA PHE A 871 -11.90 -11.14 31.02
C PHE A 871 -11.69 -12.28 32.02
N ILE A 872 -10.46 -12.52 32.45
CA ILE A 872 -10.13 -13.57 33.43
C ILE A 872 -10.81 -13.26 34.78
N LEU A 873 -10.82 -12.01 35.20
CA LEU A 873 -11.48 -11.61 36.43
C LEU A 873 -13.00 -11.81 36.38
N SER A 874 -13.66 -11.48 35.26
CA SER A 874 -15.09 -11.74 35.09
C SER A 874 -15.39 -13.23 35.20
N PHE A 875 -14.61 -14.07 34.50
CA PHE A 875 -14.73 -15.53 34.55
C PHE A 875 -14.54 -16.10 35.96
N ILE A 876 -13.50 -15.67 36.70
CA ILE A 876 -13.21 -16.10 38.06
C ILE A 876 -14.31 -15.63 39.01
N LEU A 877 -14.80 -14.42 38.89
CA LEU A 877 -15.84 -13.87 39.75
C LEU A 877 -17.19 -14.57 39.56
N MET A 878 -17.55 -14.93 38.30
CA MET A 878 -18.74 -15.73 38.04
C MET A 878 -18.61 -17.12 38.67
N LEU A 879 -17.44 -17.75 38.53
CA LEU A 879 -17.16 -19.05 39.17
C LEU A 879 -17.22 -18.95 40.72
N LEU A 880 -16.66 -17.91 41.33
CA LEU A 880 -16.70 -17.67 42.74
C LEU A 880 -18.14 -17.37 43.24
N ALA A 881 -18.94 -16.64 42.43
CA ALA A 881 -20.35 -16.41 42.73
C ALA A 881 -21.14 -17.73 42.73
N ALA A 882 -20.87 -18.63 41.75
CA ALA A 882 -21.48 -19.95 41.70
C ALA A 882 -21.05 -20.83 42.90
N ILE A 883 -19.75 -20.85 43.25
CA ILE A 883 -19.25 -21.58 44.42
C ILE A 883 -19.89 -21.03 45.72
N SER A 884 -19.95 -19.71 45.87
CA SER A 884 -20.57 -19.09 47.04
C SER A 884 -22.07 -19.43 47.16
N GLY A 885 -22.80 -19.45 46.05
CA GLY A 885 -24.16 -19.87 45.94
C GLY A 885 -24.36 -21.36 46.34
N ALA A 886 -23.43 -22.23 45.85
CA ALA A 886 -23.41 -23.65 46.23
C ALA A 886 -23.14 -23.86 47.73
N VAL A 887 -22.20 -23.11 48.30
CA VAL A 887 -21.92 -23.09 49.76
C VAL A 887 -23.14 -22.63 50.60
N LEU A 888 -23.86 -21.60 50.11
CA LEU A 888 -25.11 -21.18 50.69
C LEU A 888 -26.17 -22.30 50.75
N MET A 889 -26.21 -23.12 49.73
CA MET A 889 -27.14 -24.25 49.68
C MET A 889 -26.67 -25.43 50.54
N THR A 890 -25.39 -25.74 50.53
CA THR A 890 -24.83 -26.90 51.29
C THR A 890 -24.68 -26.60 52.78
N GLY A 891 -24.42 -25.33 53.15
CA GLY A 891 -24.41 -24.89 54.54
C GLY A 891 -25.79 -25.04 55.27
N ALA A 892 -26.84 -25.31 54.46
CA ALA A 892 -28.14 -25.72 54.93
C ALA A 892 -28.16 -27.18 55.47
N MET A 893 -27.17 -27.99 55.09
CA MET A 893 -27.14 -29.43 55.44
C MET A 893 -26.26 -29.77 56.65
N GLY A 894 -25.46 -28.81 57.14
CA GLY A 894 -24.39 -29.08 58.14
C GLY A 894 -24.67 -28.82 59.62
N SER A 895 -25.83 -28.30 60.06
CA SER A 895 -26.07 -27.89 61.46
C SER A 895 -27.16 -28.67 62.16
N GLU A 896 -27.17 -29.97 62.06
CA GLU A 896 -27.82 -30.85 63.00
C GLU A 896 -26.83 -31.88 63.53
N LYS A 897 -25.96 -31.41 64.43
CA LYS A 897 -25.41 -32.23 65.53
C LYS A 897 -25.06 -31.28 66.65
N LYS A 898 -26.11 -30.99 67.46
CA LYS A 898 -26.15 -30.93 68.88
C LYS A 898 -27.58 -30.51 69.36
#